data_4538135292253c0e5caab2cef783302d
#
_entry.id   4538135292253c0e5caab2cef783302d
#
_cell.length_a   1.000
_cell.length_b   1.000
_cell.length_c   1.000
_cell.angle_alpha   90.00
_cell.angle_beta   90.00
_cell.angle_gamma   90.00
#
_symmetry.space_group_name_H-M   'P 1'
#
loop_
_entity.id
_entity.type
_entity.pdbx_description
1 polymer ?
#
loop_
_entity_poly.entity_id
_entity_poly.type
_entity_poly.pdbx_seq_one_letter_code
_entity_poly.pdbx_strand_id
1 'polypeptide(L)'
;MRKVLAMITAAAALAAGTAAATPSLSTIPDIPYEKFTLPNGLTVLVHEDPKAPIVAVNIWYHVGSKNEKTGKTGFAHLFEHLMFNGSENFNDDYFKAMEKVGATDLNGTTNVDRTNYFQNVPKSALDFALFLESDRMGHLIGAIDQAKLDEQRGVVQNEKRQGENQPYGRVWDLITEQTYPAGHPYSWSVIGSMEDLDAASLEDVHDWFRSYYGPNNAVLSIAGDVTVAEAREKVERWFGSIPPGPPIARHETWVAKMTGEKRGRYEDRVPQPRLHMVWNVPPTGSPELDLLGLAAAVLAEGKSSRFYKRLVYDDQIATDVAAFAFGKEIGGQMIIMATARPGGDRAAVEKALREELARFLAGGPTAAELERAKTSAYARRVRGLERIGGFGGKSDVLASGYVYTGDPHAYKKSLATQLAATPAAVRETAAAWLSDGLYLLEVHPFPELAATGTDPDRSRFPETGTPPAPGFPKIEHATLANGLKLVVAERHGVPVVEASLLVDAGYAADAGGILGTAALTQAMLDEGTRRHDALAISDELDRLGASLGAGASLDSSFVSLSALRETLDASLALFAEVVLEPTFPEANFERLRRQQLAAIQREKVNPSLMGLRVLPALLYGAGHAYAVPFTGSGTEASVAALDRNALAAHHATWYKPNNATLVVVGDTTLAEIQPKIEKLFGGWKAGEVPAKNVAPATTGTRAEVYLIDRPGSQQSVIFAGVLAPPKNSPEDTALQAFNYALGGTFTSRLNMNLREDKHWSYGARMTMPDARGPRPYFVMAPVQGDKTKEAVAEVVRELTEIVGARPLDAEELTKAKDGLTLTLPGRWETNRAIAASLAQMVQFDLPDDYFTTYPAAVTALDLAAVNAAGKAAIDPARVVYVVVGDRTQIEAGLRELDLGELHLLDADGNPVTAP
;
A
#
# COMPACT_ATOMS: atom_id res chain seq x y z
N MET A 1 -55.67 32.69 -21.45
CA MET A 1 -54.28 33.10 -21.76
C MET A 1 -53.51 33.60 -20.53
N ARG A 2 -53.98 34.46 -19.64
CA ARG A 2 -53.20 34.95 -18.47
C ARG A 2 -52.83 33.82 -17.41
N LYS A 3 -53.61 32.77 -17.29
CA LYS A 3 -53.33 31.65 -16.35
C LYS A 3 -52.30 30.63 -16.92
N VAL A 4 -52.14 30.54 -18.24
CA VAL A 4 -51.16 29.65 -18.86
C VAL A 4 -49.75 30.27 -18.86
N LEU A 5 -49.71 31.62 -18.97
CA LEU A 5 -48.43 32.35 -18.91
C LEU A 5 -47.84 32.35 -17.50
N ALA A 6 -48.65 32.31 -16.45
CA ALA A 6 -48.20 32.23 -15.06
C ALA A 6 -47.64 30.83 -14.68
N MET A 7 -48.10 29.74 -15.32
CA MET A 7 -47.57 28.39 -15.11
C MET A 7 -46.25 28.15 -15.85
N ILE A 8 -46.03 28.82 -17.00
CA ILE A 8 -44.77 28.69 -17.75
C ILE A 8 -43.65 29.48 -17.06
N THR A 9 -43.95 30.61 -16.42
CA THR A 9 -42.96 31.38 -15.63
C THR A 9 -42.64 30.72 -14.29
N ALA A 10 -43.55 29.97 -13.67
CA ALA A 10 -43.29 29.17 -12.46
C ALA A 10 -42.46 27.88 -12.74
N ALA A 11 -42.67 27.27 -13.91
CA ALA A 11 -41.88 26.12 -14.33
C ALA A 11 -40.44 26.49 -14.75
N ALA A 12 -40.25 27.66 -15.30
CA ALA A 12 -38.90 28.18 -15.61
C ALA A 12 -38.11 28.65 -14.37
N ALA A 13 -38.79 28.99 -13.27
CA ALA A 13 -38.13 29.38 -12.02
C ALA A 13 -37.79 28.19 -11.12
N LEU A 14 -38.38 26.99 -11.37
CA LEU A 14 -38.02 25.74 -10.64
C LEU A 14 -36.90 24.93 -11.35
N ALA A 15 -36.53 25.30 -12.58
CA ALA A 15 -35.44 24.70 -13.32
C ALA A 15 -34.11 25.47 -13.15
N ALA A 16 -34.09 26.56 -12.41
CA ALA A 16 -32.86 27.18 -11.91
C ALA A 16 -32.42 26.40 -10.64
N GLY A 17 -31.97 25.15 -10.84
CA GLY A 17 -31.23 24.43 -9.82
C GLY A 17 -30.10 25.34 -9.35
N THR A 18 -30.02 25.56 -8.06
CA THR A 18 -28.89 26.24 -7.43
C THR A 18 -27.65 25.45 -7.79
N ALA A 19 -26.89 25.91 -8.79
CA ALA A 19 -25.53 25.49 -8.98
C ALA A 19 -24.84 25.84 -7.65
N ALA A 20 -24.61 24.83 -6.83
CA ALA A 20 -23.79 25.01 -5.62
C ALA A 20 -22.48 25.64 -6.05
N ALA A 21 -22.14 26.78 -5.45
CA ALA A 21 -20.90 27.46 -5.77
C ALA A 21 -19.76 26.47 -5.53
N THR A 22 -18.93 26.26 -6.56
CA THR A 22 -17.71 25.47 -6.44
C THR A 22 -16.88 26.10 -5.32
N PRO A 23 -16.39 25.34 -4.33
CA PRO A 23 -15.58 25.90 -3.27
C PRO A 23 -14.38 26.64 -3.89
N SER A 24 -14.11 27.86 -3.44
CA SER A 24 -12.95 28.61 -3.88
C SER A 24 -11.69 27.94 -3.28
N LEU A 25 -11.03 27.08 -4.03
CA LEU A 25 -9.74 26.43 -3.65
C LEU A 25 -8.62 27.48 -3.70
N SER A 26 -8.65 28.47 -2.80
CA SER A 26 -7.79 29.66 -2.87
C SER A 26 -6.54 29.56 -2.00
N THR A 27 -6.48 28.65 -1.04
CA THR A 27 -5.38 28.58 -0.08
C THR A 27 -4.48 27.38 -0.35
N ILE A 28 -3.30 27.61 -0.92
CA ILE A 28 -2.28 26.56 -1.06
C ILE A 28 -1.66 26.34 0.32
N PRO A 29 -1.75 25.10 0.89
CA PRO A 29 -1.16 24.80 2.20
C PRO A 29 0.33 25.08 2.21
N ASP A 30 0.82 25.63 3.33
CA ASP A 30 2.24 25.94 3.52
C ASP A 30 2.96 24.85 4.31
N ILE A 31 4.22 24.59 3.96
CA ILE A 31 5.19 23.86 4.78
C ILE A 31 6.30 24.87 5.11
N PRO A 32 6.17 25.63 6.22
CA PRO A 32 7.23 26.54 6.61
C PRO A 32 8.50 25.75 6.92
N TYR A 33 9.65 26.24 6.46
CA TYR A 33 10.93 25.61 6.71
C TYR A 33 12.04 26.65 6.87
N GLU A 34 13.07 26.26 7.62
CA GLU A 34 14.36 26.94 7.61
C GLU A 34 15.38 26.11 6.83
N LYS A 35 16.18 26.81 6.02
CA LYS A 35 17.28 26.19 5.26
C LYS A 35 18.61 26.74 5.71
N PHE A 36 19.55 25.84 5.97
CA PHE A 36 20.96 26.18 6.16
C PHE A 36 21.87 25.18 5.47
N THR A 37 23.11 25.57 5.27
CA THR A 37 24.12 24.71 4.65
C THR A 37 25.35 24.65 5.57
N LEU A 38 25.84 23.45 5.86
CA LEU A 38 27.06 23.25 6.61
C LEU A 38 28.29 23.64 5.79
N PRO A 39 29.45 23.94 6.42
CA PRO A 39 30.71 24.28 5.69
C PRO A 39 31.15 23.18 4.73
N ASN A 40 30.81 21.91 4.96
CA ASN A 40 31.08 20.78 4.07
C ASN A 40 30.09 20.63 2.91
N GLY A 41 29.13 21.53 2.77
CA GLY A 41 28.18 21.58 1.66
C GLY A 41 26.86 20.84 1.90
N LEU A 42 26.66 20.16 3.03
CA LEU A 42 25.38 19.52 3.35
C LEU A 42 24.29 20.57 3.46
N THR A 43 23.26 20.48 2.62
CA THR A 43 22.06 21.29 2.71
C THR A 43 21.06 20.68 3.67
N VAL A 44 20.57 21.45 4.62
CA VAL A 44 19.60 21.01 5.65
C VAL A 44 18.30 21.81 5.53
N LEU A 45 17.19 21.12 5.52
CA LEU A 45 15.84 21.68 5.54
C LEU A 45 15.16 21.24 6.84
N VAL A 46 14.68 22.20 7.64
CA VAL A 46 14.02 21.90 8.92
C VAL A 46 12.61 22.45 8.91
N HIS A 47 11.62 21.60 9.18
CA HIS A 47 10.22 21.95 9.37
C HIS A 47 9.76 21.59 10.79
N GLU A 48 9.41 22.60 11.59
CA GLU A 48 8.88 22.40 12.94
C GLU A 48 7.39 22.03 12.88
N ASP A 49 7.02 20.83 13.35
CA ASP A 49 5.64 20.32 13.40
C ASP A 49 5.42 19.48 14.65
N PRO A 50 5.07 20.12 15.78
CA PRO A 50 4.95 19.44 17.07
C PRO A 50 3.61 18.69 17.27
N LYS A 51 2.82 18.47 16.23
CA LYS A 51 1.51 17.79 16.30
C LYS A 51 1.57 16.34 16.85
N ALA A 52 2.72 15.68 16.66
CA ALA A 52 3.03 14.37 17.19
C ALA A 52 4.48 14.36 17.69
N PRO A 53 4.81 13.62 18.78
CA PRO A 53 6.15 13.62 19.37
C PRO A 53 7.13 12.72 18.58
N ILE A 54 7.16 12.89 17.27
CA ILE A 54 8.02 12.19 16.31
C ILE A 54 8.81 13.19 15.47
N VAL A 55 9.93 12.73 14.94
CA VAL A 55 10.75 13.47 13.98
C VAL A 55 11.04 12.57 12.78
N ALA A 56 10.72 13.07 11.58
CA ALA A 56 11.12 12.47 10.32
C ALA A 56 12.53 12.92 9.98
N VAL A 57 13.41 11.97 9.70
CA VAL A 57 14.75 12.20 9.14
C VAL A 57 14.76 11.60 7.76
N ASN A 58 14.97 12.42 6.73
CA ASN A 58 14.97 12.00 5.32
C ASN A 58 16.20 12.59 4.62
N ILE A 59 17.13 11.74 4.24
CA ILE A 59 18.34 12.15 3.53
C ILE A 59 18.27 11.74 2.06
N TRP A 60 18.47 12.69 1.18
CA TRP A 60 18.45 12.54 -0.27
C TRP A 60 19.83 12.75 -0.85
N TYR A 61 20.40 11.70 -1.42
CA TYR A 61 21.60 11.79 -2.24
C TYR A 61 21.20 11.99 -3.69
N HIS A 62 21.76 13.03 -4.33
CA HIS A 62 21.41 13.37 -5.71
C HIS A 62 22.20 12.48 -6.68
N VAL A 63 22.00 11.19 -6.56
CA VAL A 63 22.61 10.12 -7.37
C VAL A 63 21.61 9.00 -7.55
N GLY A 64 21.39 8.58 -8.78
CA GLY A 64 20.54 7.46 -9.16
C GLY A 64 21.13 6.70 -10.35
N SER A 65 20.36 5.83 -10.97
CA SER A 65 20.87 5.01 -12.07
C SER A 65 21.32 5.83 -13.29
N LYS A 66 20.88 7.08 -13.46
CA LYS A 66 21.37 7.97 -14.52
C LYS A 66 22.87 8.29 -14.41
N ASN A 67 23.47 8.12 -13.25
CA ASN A 67 24.88 8.37 -12.99
C ASN A 67 25.76 7.14 -13.27
N GLU A 68 25.16 6.00 -13.55
CA GLU A 68 25.83 4.76 -13.90
C GLU A 68 26.48 4.82 -15.29
N LYS A 69 27.42 3.93 -15.52
CA LYS A 69 28.07 3.76 -16.83
C LYS A 69 27.56 2.50 -17.49
N THR A 70 27.55 2.48 -18.82
CA THR A 70 27.26 1.25 -19.59
C THR A 70 28.20 0.12 -19.13
N GLY A 71 27.66 -1.06 -18.85
CA GLY A 71 28.38 -2.21 -18.28
C GLY A 71 28.53 -2.17 -16.76
N LYS A 72 27.87 -1.23 -16.08
CA LYS A 72 27.82 -1.06 -14.64
C LYS A 72 26.41 -0.60 -14.19
N THR A 73 25.37 -1.18 -14.78
CA THR A 73 23.98 -0.85 -14.44
C THR A 73 23.51 -1.60 -13.19
N GLY A 74 22.60 -1.00 -12.42
CA GLY A 74 22.12 -1.53 -11.14
C GLY A 74 22.98 -1.13 -9.94
N PHE A 75 24.07 -0.38 -10.17
CA PHE A 75 25.01 0.02 -9.13
C PHE A 75 24.38 0.94 -8.08
N ALA A 76 23.56 1.89 -8.50
CA ALA A 76 22.89 2.81 -7.59
C ALA A 76 21.95 2.07 -6.62
N HIS A 77 21.23 1.08 -7.11
CA HIS A 77 20.33 0.25 -6.31
C HIS A 77 21.07 -0.76 -5.42
N LEU A 78 22.10 -1.44 -5.95
CA LEU A 78 22.96 -2.29 -5.15
C LEU A 78 23.61 -1.50 -4.00
N PHE A 79 24.00 -0.26 -4.27
CA PHE A 79 24.58 0.61 -3.26
C PHE A 79 23.57 1.04 -2.21
N GLU A 80 22.30 1.24 -2.57
CA GLU A 80 21.21 1.44 -1.59
C GLU A 80 21.18 0.30 -0.56
N HIS A 81 21.22 -0.95 -1.02
CA HIS A 81 21.24 -2.12 -0.14
C HIS A 81 22.48 -2.15 0.77
N LEU A 82 23.68 -1.88 0.21
CA LEU A 82 24.92 -1.84 1.00
C LEU A 82 24.88 -0.81 2.13
N MET A 83 24.14 0.28 1.95
CA MET A 83 23.97 1.33 2.97
C MET A 83 23.15 0.88 4.18
N PHE A 84 22.44 -0.24 4.12
CA PHE A 84 21.74 -0.82 5.26
C PHE A 84 22.56 -1.86 6.03
N ASN A 85 23.67 -2.34 5.46
CA ASN A 85 24.47 -3.43 6.02
C ASN A 85 25.60 -2.98 6.97
N GLY A 86 25.38 -1.88 7.65
CA GLY A 86 26.30 -1.36 8.66
C GLY A 86 27.29 -0.32 8.13
N SER A 87 27.95 0.35 9.04
CA SER A 87 28.97 1.40 8.85
C SER A 87 30.12 1.19 9.85
N GLU A 88 31.25 1.97 9.82
CA GLU A 88 32.46 1.66 10.60
C GLU A 88 32.30 1.75 12.13
N ASN A 89 31.32 2.49 12.62
CA ASN A 89 31.02 2.57 14.06
C ASN A 89 29.73 1.83 14.46
N PHE A 90 28.95 1.36 13.49
CA PHE A 90 27.83 0.47 13.68
C PHE A 90 27.80 -0.61 12.58
N ASN A 91 28.35 -1.78 12.90
CA ASN A 91 28.53 -2.86 11.93
C ASN A 91 27.49 -3.98 12.09
N ASP A 92 26.22 -3.64 12.07
CA ASP A 92 25.06 -4.53 12.08
C ASP A 92 23.96 -3.95 11.18
N ASP A 93 22.91 -4.68 10.98
CA ASP A 93 21.76 -4.28 10.17
C ASP A 93 21.11 -2.99 10.69
N TYR A 94 20.90 -2.02 9.79
CA TYR A 94 20.33 -0.73 10.10
C TYR A 94 18.86 -0.84 10.62
N PHE A 95 18.09 -1.78 10.09
CA PHE A 95 16.71 -2.02 10.53
C PHE A 95 16.66 -2.47 11.99
N LYS A 96 17.57 -3.37 12.39
CA LYS A 96 17.66 -3.81 13.81
C LYS A 96 17.91 -2.65 14.76
N ALA A 97 18.74 -1.68 14.33
CA ALA A 97 19.02 -0.49 15.14
C ALA A 97 17.77 0.38 15.30
N MET A 98 17.09 0.64 14.19
CA MET A 98 15.92 1.51 14.16
C MET A 98 14.70 0.90 14.82
N GLU A 99 14.50 -0.43 14.71
CA GLU A 99 13.44 -1.13 15.44
C GLU A 99 13.56 -0.96 16.97
N LYS A 100 14.78 -1.00 17.51
CA LYS A 100 15.05 -0.83 18.95
C LYS A 100 14.61 0.53 19.49
N VAL A 101 14.55 1.55 18.66
CA VAL A 101 14.15 2.91 19.05
C VAL A 101 12.73 3.28 18.64
N GLY A 102 11.98 2.32 18.08
CA GLY A 102 10.59 2.52 17.67
C GLY A 102 10.41 3.33 16.39
N ALA A 103 11.35 3.22 15.44
CA ALA A 103 11.22 3.86 14.15
C ALA A 103 10.02 3.31 13.35
N THR A 104 9.37 4.20 12.62
CA THR A 104 8.30 3.89 11.67
C THR A 104 8.64 4.47 10.30
N ASP A 105 7.92 4.02 9.26
CA ASP A 105 8.16 4.46 7.86
C ASP A 105 9.64 4.31 7.41
N LEU A 106 10.37 3.36 8.00
CA LEU A 106 11.78 3.11 7.67
C LEU A 106 11.92 2.50 6.28
N ASN A 107 12.65 3.18 5.39
CA ASN A 107 12.92 2.69 4.04
C ASN A 107 14.13 3.37 3.39
N GLY A 108 14.67 2.73 2.34
CA GLY A 108 15.52 3.34 1.33
C GLY A 108 14.87 3.18 -0.04
N THR A 109 15.14 4.08 -0.96
CA THR A 109 14.68 3.96 -2.35
C THR A 109 15.66 4.57 -3.32
N THR A 110 15.85 3.89 -4.44
CA THR A 110 16.61 4.39 -5.58
C THR A 110 15.70 4.53 -6.80
N ASN A 111 15.85 5.65 -7.50
CA ASN A 111 15.26 5.80 -8.83
C ASN A 111 16.35 6.24 -9.83
N VAL A 112 15.93 6.65 -11.01
CA VAL A 112 16.89 7.09 -12.05
C VAL A 112 17.66 8.35 -11.65
N ASP A 113 17.15 9.17 -10.73
CA ASP A 113 17.69 10.50 -10.41
C ASP A 113 18.32 10.63 -9.04
N ARG A 114 17.84 9.85 -8.04
CA ARG A 114 18.23 10.00 -6.64
C ARG A 114 18.19 8.69 -5.89
N THR A 115 18.91 8.62 -4.77
CA THR A 115 18.79 7.61 -3.72
C THR A 115 18.45 8.32 -2.41
N ASN A 116 17.44 7.87 -1.68
CA ASN A 116 17.12 8.44 -0.37
C ASN A 116 16.88 7.38 0.69
N TYR A 117 17.08 7.79 1.94
CA TYR A 117 16.82 6.99 3.13
C TYR A 117 16.00 7.82 4.09
N PHE A 118 14.98 7.22 4.67
CA PHE A 118 14.10 7.94 5.58
C PHE A 118 13.52 7.05 6.66
N GLN A 119 13.25 7.64 7.81
CA GLN A 119 12.57 7.06 8.95
C GLN A 119 11.88 8.14 9.77
N ASN A 120 10.79 7.77 10.43
CA ASN A 120 10.21 8.56 11.50
C ASN A 120 10.64 7.93 12.82
N VAL A 121 11.19 8.72 13.72
CA VAL A 121 11.61 8.25 15.05
C VAL A 121 10.89 9.04 16.15
N PRO A 122 10.67 8.46 17.34
CA PRO A 122 10.31 9.24 18.50
C PRO A 122 11.33 10.36 18.73
N LYS A 123 10.88 11.54 19.17
CA LYS A 123 11.76 12.71 19.39
C LYS A 123 13.02 12.38 20.19
N SER A 124 12.89 11.51 21.18
CA SER A 124 14.03 11.07 22.04
C SER A 124 15.11 10.30 21.29
N ALA A 125 14.80 9.76 20.12
CA ALA A 125 15.73 8.97 19.29
C ALA A 125 16.33 9.77 18.12
N LEU A 126 16.10 11.10 18.05
CA LEU A 126 16.62 11.92 16.93
C LEU A 126 18.15 11.87 16.85
N ASP A 127 18.87 11.98 17.97
CA ASP A 127 20.33 11.86 17.97
C ASP A 127 20.82 10.51 17.46
N PHE A 128 20.10 9.44 17.81
CA PHE A 128 20.41 8.09 17.37
C PHE A 128 20.24 7.96 15.84
N ALA A 129 19.15 8.48 15.29
CA ALA A 129 18.92 8.46 13.85
C ALA A 129 19.97 9.29 13.09
N LEU A 130 20.29 10.49 13.58
CA LEU A 130 21.31 11.34 12.97
C LEU A 130 22.73 10.75 13.08
N PHE A 131 23.05 10.06 14.18
CA PHE A 131 24.28 9.30 14.29
C PHE A 131 24.40 8.23 13.18
N LEU A 132 23.41 7.39 13.03
CA LEU A 132 23.41 6.32 12.02
C LEU A 132 23.46 6.87 10.59
N GLU A 133 22.70 7.93 10.30
CA GLU A 133 22.74 8.59 8.99
C GLU A 133 24.09 9.22 8.69
N SER A 134 24.70 9.88 9.66
CA SER A 134 26.02 10.48 9.51
C SER A 134 27.13 9.41 9.40
N ASP A 135 26.99 8.32 10.14
CA ASP A 135 27.99 7.25 10.12
C ASP A 135 28.00 6.55 8.75
N ARG A 136 26.84 6.24 8.18
CA ARG A 136 26.83 5.69 6.82
C ARG A 136 27.19 6.71 5.74
N MET A 137 27.05 8.01 5.95
CA MET A 137 27.54 9.04 5.02
C MET A 137 29.06 9.20 5.05
N GLY A 138 29.66 9.19 6.25
CA GLY A 138 31.07 9.51 6.43
C GLY A 138 32.01 8.32 6.66
N HIS A 139 31.47 7.18 7.12
CA HIS A 139 32.21 6.04 7.65
C HIS A 139 31.69 4.69 7.15
N LEU A 140 31.38 4.59 5.85
CA LEU A 140 30.86 3.37 5.24
C LEU A 140 31.94 2.47 4.65
N ILE A 141 32.96 3.07 4.00
CA ILE A 141 33.93 2.33 3.15
C ILE A 141 34.64 1.23 3.90
N GLY A 142 35.10 1.49 5.12
CA GLY A 142 35.85 0.52 5.94
C GLY A 142 34.98 -0.63 6.44
N ALA A 143 33.66 -0.49 6.32
CA ALA A 143 32.68 -1.51 6.71
C ALA A 143 32.27 -2.41 5.54
N ILE A 144 32.47 -2.03 4.31
CA ILE A 144 32.11 -2.83 3.14
C ILE A 144 33.30 -3.65 2.68
N ASP A 145 33.18 -4.95 2.75
CA ASP A 145 34.15 -5.90 2.23
C ASP A 145 33.51 -6.78 1.12
N GLN A 146 34.32 -7.71 0.60
CA GLN A 146 33.88 -8.59 -0.49
C GLN A 146 32.69 -9.45 -0.10
N ALA A 147 32.60 -9.87 1.18
CA ALA A 147 31.54 -10.71 1.64
C ALA A 147 30.19 -9.98 1.62
N LYS A 148 30.10 -8.73 2.12
CA LYS A 148 28.90 -7.86 2.03
C LYS A 148 28.48 -7.59 0.60
N LEU A 149 29.45 -7.28 -0.25
CA LEU A 149 29.17 -7.05 -1.66
C LEU A 149 28.54 -8.28 -2.30
N ASP A 150 29.08 -9.47 -2.01
CA ASP A 150 28.56 -10.72 -2.57
C ASP A 150 27.16 -11.06 -2.03
N GLU A 151 26.90 -10.77 -0.75
CA GLU A 151 25.57 -10.88 -0.12
C GLU A 151 24.58 -9.97 -0.81
N GLN A 152 24.78 -8.68 -0.78
CA GLN A 152 23.79 -7.73 -1.28
C GLN A 152 23.60 -7.81 -2.78
N ARG A 153 24.64 -8.20 -3.53
CA ARG A 153 24.50 -8.59 -4.94
C ARG A 153 23.44 -9.66 -5.09
N GLY A 154 23.47 -10.70 -4.28
CA GLY A 154 22.49 -11.76 -4.33
C GLY A 154 21.10 -11.35 -3.88
N VAL A 155 20.96 -10.47 -2.88
CA VAL A 155 19.66 -9.91 -2.48
C VAL A 155 19.05 -9.13 -3.65
N VAL A 156 19.81 -8.22 -4.28
CA VAL A 156 19.35 -7.44 -5.44
C VAL A 156 18.99 -8.34 -6.64
N GLN A 157 19.82 -9.36 -6.89
CA GLN A 157 19.54 -10.33 -7.93
C GLN A 157 18.27 -11.16 -7.62
N ASN A 158 18.01 -11.53 -6.38
CA ASN A 158 16.77 -12.19 -5.97
C ASN A 158 15.57 -11.27 -6.10
N GLU A 159 15.70 -10.00 -5.72
CA GLU A 159 14.66 -8.99 -5.89
C GLU A 159 14.32 -8.78 -7.37
N LYS A 160 15.32 -8.67 -8.24
CA LYS A 160 15.13 -8.60 -9.70
C LYS A 160 14.33 -9.80 -10.21
N ARG A 161 14.69 -11.00 -9.79
CA ARG A 161 13.99 -12.23 -10.16
C ARG A 161 12.57 -12.26 -9.61
N GLN A 162 12.36 -11.83 -8.37
CA GLN A 162 11.02 -11.72 -7.79
C GLN A 162 10.17 -10.70 -8.56
N GLY A 163 10.75 -9.55 -8.91
CA GLY A 163 10.10 -8.53 -9.73
C GLY A 163 9.71 -9.07 -11.11
N GLU A 164 10.64 -9.74 -11.79
CA GLU A 164 10.40 -10.35 -13.10
C GLU A 164 9.40 -11.52 -13.05
N ASN A 165 9.24 -12.20 -11.91
CA ASN A 165 8.26 -13.25 -11.69
C ASN A 165 6.83 -12.73 -11.43
N GLN A 166 6.67 -11.44 -11.09
CA GLN A 166 5.34 -10.85 -10.95
C GLN A 166 4.68 -10.70 -12.33
N PRO A 167 3.36 -10.83 -12.38
CA PRO A 167 2.62 -10.48 -13.59
C PRO A 167 2.97 -9.07 -14.08
N TYR A 168 3.38 -8.94 -15.34
CA TYR A 168 3.83 -7.69 -15.96
C TYR A 168 5.16 -7.13 -15.39
N GLY A 169 5.96 -7.93 -14.67
CA GLY A 169 7.14 -7.48 -13.94
C GLY A 169 8.20 -6.79 -14.79
N ARG A 170 8.42 -7.24 -16.04
CA ARG A 170 9.43 -6.68 -16.95
C ARG A 170 8.98 -5.48 -17.79
N VAL A 171 7.74 -5.07 -17.64
CA VAL A 171 7.17 -4.00 -18.49
C VAL A 171 7.95 -2.69 -18.40
N TRP A 172 8.37 -2.32 -17.21
CA TRP A 172 9.08 -1.06 -16.97
C TRP A 172 10.49 -1.06 -17.56
N ASP A 173 11.19 -2.19 -17.52
CA ASP A 173 12.48 -2.36 -18.17
C ASP A 173 12.34 -2.23 -19.69
N LEU A 174 11.38 -2.92 -20.28
CA LEU A 174 11.08 -2.84 -21.71
C LEU A 174 10.68 -1.42 -22.15
N ILE A 175 9.87 -0.71 -21.37
CA ILE A 175 9.54 0.69 -21.65
C ILE A 175 10.81 1.54 -21.62
N THR A 176 11.64 1.39 -20.61
CA THR A 176 12.89 2.13 -20.45
C THR A 176 13.85 1.91 -21.64
N GLU A 177 14.11 0.65 -21.98
CA GLU A 177 14.99 0.26 -23.09
C GLU A 177 14.51 0.74 -24.47
N GLN A 178 13.18 0.81 -24.66
CA GLN A 178 12.61 1.06 -25.96
C GLN A 178 12.23 2.52 -26.21
N THR A 179 12.09 3.34 -25.16
CA THR A 179 11.68 4.74 -25.26
C THR A 179 12.84 5.73 -25.20
N TYR A 180 13.98 5.32 -24.68
CA TYR A 180 15.18 6.18 -24.62
C TYR A 180 16.23 5.69 -25.63
N PRO A 181 16.95 6.61 -26.32
CA PRO A 181 18.04 6.22 -27.23
C PRO A 181 19.23 5.68 -26.46
N ALA A 182 20.04 4.83 -27.12
CA ALA A 182 21.28 4.33 -26.53
C ALA A 182 22.18 5.47 -26.05
N GLY A 183 22.71 5.36 -24.83
CA GLY A 183 23.52 6.39 -24.19
C GLY A 183 22.73 7.49 -23.47
N HIS A 184 21.40 7.47 -23.53
CA HIS A 184 20.59 8.32 -22.68
C HIS A 184 20.68 7.83 -21.22
N PRO A 185 20.84 8.72 -20.22
CA PRO A 185 20.95 8.32 -18.80
C PRO A 185 19.77 7.53 -18.24
N TYR A 186 18.62 7.53 -18.92
CA TYR A 186 17.44 6.74 -18.58
C TYR A 186 17.22 5.53 -19.48
N SER A 187 18.20 5.08 -20.23
CA SER A 187 18.02 3.97 -21.19
C SER A 187 18.24 2.58 -20.60
N TRP A 188 18.41 2.45 -19.28
CA TRP A 188 18.53 1.19 -18.56
C TRP A 188 17.68 1.18 -17.27
N SER A 189 17.41 -0.02 -16.78
CA SER A 189 16.64 -0.26 -15.56
C SER A 189 17.43 0.15 -14.31
N VAL A 190 16.76 0.68 -13.29
CA VAL A 190 17.36 1.03 -12.00
C VAL A 190 17.96 -0.19 -11.30
N ILE A 191 17.33 -1.36 -11.42
CA ILE A 191 17.84 -2.60 -10.83
C ILE A 191 19.00 -3.21 -11.63
N GLY A 192 19.27 -2.71 -12.84
CA GLY A 192 20.38 -3.12 -13.70
C GLY A 192 20.22 -4.46 -14.38
N SER A 193 21.28 -4.91 -15.07
CA SER A 193 21.37 -6.24 -15.66
C SER A 193 22.02 -7.24 -14.70
N MET A 194 21.73 -8.53 -14.86
CA MET A 194 22.38 -9.58 -14.04
C MET A 194 23.89 -9.61 -14.29
N GLU A 195 24.30 -9.43 -15.55
CA GLU A 195 25.70 -9.44 -15.98
C GLU A 195 26.47 -8.27 -15.34
N ASP A 196 25.88 -7.07 -15.30
CA ASP A 196 26.50 -5.89 -14.73
C ASP A 196 26.63 -5.99 -13.21
N LEU A 197 25.61 -6.57 -12.54
CA LEU A 197 25.64 -6.86 -11.11
C LEU A 197 26.72 -7.89 -10.76
N ASP A 198 26.87 -8.95 -11.56
CA ASP A 198 27.93 -9.95 -11.37
C ASP A 198 29.32 -9.35 -11.57
N ALA A 199 29.47 -8.39 -12.49
CA ALA A 199 30.73 -7.69 -12.77
C ALA A 199 31.10 -6.60 -11.74
N ALA A 200 30.21 -6.32 -10.77
CA ALA A 200 30.45 -5.34 -9.73
C ALA A 200 31.63 -5.74 -8.82
N SER A 201 32.64 -4.92 -8.74
CA SER A 201 33.80 -5.11 -7.86
C SER A 201 33.75 -4.24 -6.61
N LEU A 202 34.47 -4.63 -5.56
CA LEU A 202 34.58 -3.83 -4.34
C LEU A 202 35.20 -2.44 -4.62
N GLU A 203 36.12 -2.34 -5.59
CA GLU A 203 36.73 -1.07 -6.01
C GLU A 203 35.67 -0.15 -6.66
N ASP A 204 34.79 -0.70 -7.51
CA ASP A 204 33.66 0.04 -8.10
C ASP A 204 32.73 0.60 -7.03
N VAL A 205 32.44 -0.19 -5.98
CA VAL A 205 31.60 0.22 -4.84
C VAL A 205 32.22 1.37 -4.06
N HIS A 206 33.53 1.27 -3.78
CA HIS A 206 34.25 2.32 -3.08
C HIS A 206 34.34 3.61 -3.92
N ASP A 207 34.54 3.49 -5.22
CA ASP A 207 34.64 4.63 -6.14
C ASP A 207 33.24 5.30 -6.30
N TRP A 208 32.16 4.53 -6.32
CA TRP A 208 30.80 5.04 -6.34
C TRP A 208 30.50 5.87 -5.08
N PHE A 209 30.84 5.34 -3.90
CA PHE A 209 30.67 6.06 -2.64
C PHE A 209 31.42 7.38 -2.63
N ARG A 210 32.76 7.32 -2.93
CA ARG A 210 33.60 8.52 -2.94
C ARG A 210 33.12 9.56 -3.92
N SER A 211 32.55 9.12 -5.05
CA SER A 211 32.08 10.01 -6.10
C SER A 211 30.78 10.71 -5.75
N TYR A 212 29.83 10.03 -5.10
CA TYR A 212 28.44 10.48 -5.03
C TYR A 212 27.85 10.68 -3.63
N TYR A 213 28.40 10.03 -2.60
CA TYR A 213 27.79 10.03 -1.25
C TYR A 213 28.38 11.08 -0.29
N GLY A 214 29.05 12.09 -0.81
CA GLY A 214 29.53 13.22 -0.01
C GLY A 214 28.40 14.17 0.42
N PRO A 215 28.57 14.89 1.57
CA PRO A 215 27.57 15.82 2.11
C PRO A 215 27.16 16.93 1.13
N ASN A 216 28.09 17.39 0.26
CA ASN A 216 27.82 18.40 -0.77
C ASN A 216 26.94 17.88 -1.93
N ASN A 217 26.61 16.59 -1.97
CA ASN A 217 25.67 15.97 -2.89
C ASN A 217 24.38 15.49 -2.19
N ALA A 218 24.18 15.87 -0.93
CA ALA A 218 23.07 15.42 -0.13
C ALA A 218 22.20 16.58 0.37
N VAL A 219 20.92 16.27 0.58
CA VAL A 219 19.94 17.12 1.25
C VAL A 219 19.36 16.35 2.43
N LEU A 220 19.50 16.87 3.63
CA LEU A 220 18.92 16.34 4.84
C LEU A 220 17.66 17.14 5.19
N SER A 221 16.50 16.50 5.11
CA SER A 221 15.23 17.09 5.51
C SER A 221 14.77 16.52 6.85
N ILE A 222 14.63 17.39 7.85
CA ILE A 222 14.18 17.05 9.19
C ILE A 222 12.83 17.74 9.42
N ALA A 223 11.81 16.96 9.78
CA ALA A 223 10.47 17.52 10.04
C ALA A 223 9.87 16.87 11.28
N GLY A 224 9.14 17.64 12.09
CA GLY A 224 8.45 17.11 13.26
C GLY A 224 8.64 17.91 14.53
N ASP A 225 8.55 17.24 15.69
CA ASP A 225 8.71 17.85 17.02
C ASP A 225 10.18 18.12 17.32
N VAL A 226 10.75 19.07 16.61
CA VAL A 226 12.13 19.50 16.74
C VAL A 226 12.22 20.98 16.40
N THR A 227 13.00 21.75 17.14
CA THR A 227 13.26 23.16 16.79
C THR A 227 14.42 23.27 15.81
N VAL A 228 14.44 24.37 15.03
CA VAL A 228 15.56 24.67 14.11
C VAL A 228 16.88 24.72 14.85
N ALA A 229 16.91 25.31 16.05
CA ALA A 229 18.13 25.40 16.89
C ALA A 229 18.64 24.02 17.30
N GLU A 230 17.73 23.16 17.77
CA GLU A 230 18.07 21.77 18.15
C GLU A 230 18.55 20.96 16.94
N ALA A 231 17.83 21.04 15.82
CA ALA A 231 18.23 20.34 14.59
C ALA A 231 19.62 20.79 14.11
N ARG A 232 19.91 22.11 14.13
CA ARG A 232 21.20 22.67 13.74
C ARG A 232 22.33 22.14 14.63
N GLU A 233 22.19 22.22 15.95
CA GLU A 233 23.19 21.73 16.91
C GLU A 233 23.52 20.26 16.65
N LYS A 234 22.49 19.42 16.53
CA LYS A 234 22.65 17.97 16.30
C LYS A 234 23.26 17.64 14.94
N VAL A 235 22.84 18.32 13.88
CA VAL A 235 23.39 18.13 12.52
C VAL A 235 24.82 18.61 12.44
N GLU A 236 25.18 19.76 13.02
CA GLU A 236 26.58 20.23 13.09
C GLU A 236 27.46 19.24 13.86
N ARG A 237 26.97 18.67 14.95
CA ARG A 237 27.68 17.67 15.75
C ARG A 237 27.96 16.40 14.94
N TRP A 238 26.98 15.83 14.26
CA TRP A 238 27.09 14.53 13.64
C TRP A 238 27.65 14.57 12.21
N PHE A 239 27.28 15.58 11.42
CA PHE A 239 27.67 15.68 10.02
C PHE A 239 28.81 16.68 9.76
N GLY A 240 29.09 17.59 10.67
CA GLY A 240 30.03 18.70 10.43
C GLY A 240 31.47 18.30 10.14
N SER A 241 31.92 17.16 10.63
CA SER A 241 33.29 16.64 10.41
C SER A 241 33.46 15.80 9.13
N ILE A 242 32.36 15.43 8.45
CA ILE A 242 32.42 14.60 7.25
C ILE A 242 32.98 15.44 6.08
N PRO A 243 34.04 14.98 5.41
CA PRO A 243 34.64 15.75 4.32
C PRO A 243 33.68 15.81 3.10
N PRO A 244 33.70 16.91 2.33
CA PRO A 244 32.91 16.99 1.09
C PRO A 244 33.44 16.02 0.04
N GLY A 245 32.53 15.49 -0.79
CA GLY A 245 32.89 14.73 -1.98
C GLY A 245 33.39 15.62 -3.14
N PRO A 246 33.77 15.04 -4.25
CA PRO A 246 34.18 15.77 -5.44
C PRO A 246 33.04 16.56 -6.06
N PRO A 247 33.31 17.61 -6.87
CA PRO A 247 32.25 18.27 -7.64
C PRO A 247 31.61 17.31 -8.66
N ILE A 248 30.27 17.31 -8.73
CA ILE A 248 29.51 16.43 -9.61
C ILE A 248 28.91 17.25 -10.75
N ALA A 249 29.17 16.83 -12.00
CA ALA A 249 28.51 17.39 -13.16
C ALA A 249 27.03 16.96 -13.18
N ARG A 250 26.13 17.93 -13.34
CA ARG A 250 24.70 17.63 -13.48
C ARG A 250 24.36 17.37 -14.94
N HIS A 251 23.42 16.44 -15.17
CA HIS A 251 22.90 16.20 -16.49
C HIS A 251 21.99 17.38 -16.92
N GLU A 252 22.13 17.80 -18.15
CA GLU A 252 21.20 18.76 -18.76
C GLU A 252 19.86 18.09 -19.10
N THR A 253 18.78 18.88 -19.20
CA THR A 253 17.48 18.40 -19.65
C THR A 253 17.60 17.74 -21.01
N TRP A 254 17.20 16.49 -21.09
CA TRP A 254 17.15 15.69 -22.32
C TRP A 254 15.89 14.85 -22.36
N VAL A 255 14.81 15.41 -22.87
CA VAL A 255 13.50 14.76 -22.92
C VAL A 255 13.50 13.52 -23.82
N ALA A 256 14.39 13.48 -24.84
CA ALA A 256 14.42 12.42 -25.84
C ALA A 256 13.04 12.18 -26.51
N LYS A 257 12.37 13.26 -26.89
CA LYS A 257 11.04 13.18 -27.53
C LYS A 257 11.09 12.27 -28.75
N MET A 258 10.25 11.23 -28.74
CA MET A 258 10.16 10.30 -29.84
C MET A 258 9.37 10.89 -31.02
N THR A 259 9.51 10.26 -32.21
CA THR A 259 8.75 10.61 -33.42
C THR A 259 8.19 9.33 -34.04
N GLY A 260 7.00 9.43 -34.65
CA GLY A 260 6.30 8.31 -35.24
C GLY A 260 5.77 7.32 -34.19
N GLU A 261 5.47 6.11 -34.62
CA GLU A 261 4.99 5.05 -33.75
C GLU A 261 5.98 3.88 -33.74
N LYS A 262 6.34 3.43 -32.53
CA LYS A 262 7.11 2.19 -32.32
C LYS A 262 6.25 1.19 -31.57
N ARG A 263 6.32 -0.09 -31.96
CA ARG A 263 5.57 -1.17 -31.31
C ARG A 263 6.52 -2.21 -30.71
N GLY A 264 6.19 -2.66 -29.49
CA GLY A 264 6.80 -3.79 -28.82
C GLY A 264 5.77 -4.86 -28.49
N ARG A 265 6.20 -6.11 -28.53
CA ARG A 265 5.44 -7.25 -28.03
C ARG A 265 6.29 -8.02 -27.05
N TYR A 266 5.70 -8.33 -25.90
CA TYR A 266 6.35 -9.11 -24.85
C TYR A 266 5.41 -10.24 -24.38
N GLU A 267 5.97 -11.39 -24.07
CA GLU A 267 5.24 -12.53 -23.52
C GLU A 267 5.61 -12.70 -22.04
N ASP A 268 4.59 -12.78 -21.17
CA ASP A 268 4.74 -12.85 -19.73
C ASP A 268 3.71 -13.83 -19.12
N ARG A 269 3.88 -14.25 -17.87
CA ARG A 269 2.96 -15.13 -17.13
C ARG A 269 1.76 -14.36 -16.60
N VAL A 270 0.95 -13.82 -17.48
CA VAL A 270 -0.22 -13.01 -17.16
C VAL A 270 -1.50 -13.63 -17.70
N PRO A 271 -2.64 -13.55 -16.96
CA PRO A 271 -3.91 -14.11 -17.43
C PRO A 271 -4.62 -13.22 -18.44
N GLN A 272 -4.20 -11.96 -18.56
CA GLN A 272 -4.87 -10.95 -19.40
C GLN A 272 -3.87 -10.14 -20.21
N PRO A 273 -4.15 -9.85 -21.49
CA PRO A 273 -3.34 -8.93 -22.27
C PRO A 273 -3.44 -7.51 -21.72
N ARG A 274 -2.30 -6.79 -21.68
CA ARG A 274 -2.25 -5.38 -21.32
C ARG A 274 -1.55 -4.55 -22.37
N LEU A 275 -2.09 -3.36 -22.64
CA LEU A 275 -1.50 -2.36 -23.53
C LEU A 275 -0.89 -1.23 -22.70
N HIS A 276 0.28 -0.76 -23.12
CA HIS A 276 0.92 0.44 -22.59
C HIS A 276 1.22 1.38 -23.75
N MET A 277 0.70 2.61 -23.68
CA MET A 277 0.99 3.69 -24.61
C MET A 277 1.89 4.68 -23.89
N VAL A 278 3.09 4.94 -24.40
CA VAL A 278 4.12 5.73 -23.72
C VAL A 278 4.65 6.84 -24.61
N TRP A 279 4.76 8.04 -24.07
CA TRP A 279 5.43 9.20 -24.68
C TRP A 279 6.46 9.77 -23.72
N ASN A 280 7.60 10.19 -24.23
CA ASN A 280 8.54 10.98 -23.46
C ASN A 280 8.07 12.43 -23.41
N VAL A 281 8.03 13.03 -22.22
CA VAL A 281 7.45 14.34 -21.93
C VAL A 281 8.41 15.21 -21.09
N PRO A 282 8.13 16.51 -20.84
CA PRO A 282 8.98 17.39 -20.06
C PRO A 282 9.28 16.91 -18.64
N PRO A 283 10.37 17.44 -18.02
CA PRO A 283 10.84 17.03 -16.70
C PRO A 283 9.96 17.55 -15.56
N THR A 284 10.24 17.04 -14.36
CA THR A 284 9.70 17.57 -13.09
C THR A 284 9.97 19.07 -12.96
N GLY A 285 8.96 19.81 -12.50
CA GLY A 285 9.03 21.27 -12.33
C GLY A 285 8.67 22.09 -13.58
N SER A 286 8.40 21.42 -14.73
CA SER A 286 7.87 22.10 -15.91
C SER A 286 6.35 22.29 -15.80
N PRO A 287 5.80 23.44 -16.22
CA PRO A 287 4.35 23.66 -16.25
C PRO A 287 3.63 22.66 -17.16
N GLU A 288 4.27 22.22 -18.23
CA GLU A 288 3.70 21.26 -19.18
C GLU A 288 3.45 19.90 -18.50
N LEU A 289 4.34 19.44 -17.62
CA LEU A 289 4.14 18.20 -16.88
C LEU A 289 2.92 18.29 -15.94
N ASP A 290 2.73 19.43 -15.29
CA ASP A 290 1.56 19.68 -14.44
C ASP A 290 0.25 19.63 -15.23
N LEU A 291 0.24 20.23 -16.44
CA LEU A 291 -0.91 20.20 -17.33
C LEU A 291 -1.16 18.81 -17.92
N LEU A 292 -0.12 18.04 -18.21
CA LEU A 292 -0.24 16.62 -18.62
C LEU A 292 -0.78 15.76 -17.47
N GLY A 293 -0.42 16.07 -16.22
CA GLY A 293 -1.02 15.43 -15.04
C GLY A 293 -2.53 15.65 -14.95
N LEU A 294 -3.01 16.85 -15.22
CA LEU A 294 -4.45 17.14 -15.33
C LEU A 294 -5.10 16.42 -16.53
N ALA A 295 -4.42 16.36 -17.68
CA ALA A 295 -4.90 15.61 -18.83
C ALA A 295 -5.04 14.12 -18.49
N ALA A 296 -4.07 13.52 -17.80
CA ALA A 296 -4.10 12.14 -17.35
C ALA A 296 -5.28 11.88 -16.39
N ALA A 297 -5.53 12.80 -15.46
CA ALA A 297 -6.66 12.70 -14.54
C ALA A 297 -8.01 12.71 -15.28
N VAL A 298 -8.21 13.65 -16.22
CA VAL A 298 -9.44 13.69 -17.04
C VAL A 298 -9.60 12.42 -17.89
N LEU A 299 -8.50 11.86 -18.38
CA LEU A 299 -8.52 10.67 -19.22
C LEU A 299 -8.81 9.39 -18.46
N ALA A 300 -8.27 9.21 -17.24
CA ALA A 300 -8.32 7.91 -16.57
C ALA A 300 -8.53 7.92 -15.04
N GLU A 301 -8.70 9.08 -14.38
CA GLU A 301 -8.93 9.09 -12.93
C GLU A 301 -10.41 9.09 -12.60
N GLY A 302 -10.85 8.09 -11.81
CA GLY A 302 -12.26 7.92 -11.44
C GLY A 302 -13.13 7.26 -12.50
N LYS A 303 -14.33 6.83 -12.08
CA LYS A 303 -15.27 6.09 -12.96
C LYS A 303 -15.80 6.95 -14.11
N SER A 304 -15.92 8.25 -13.93
CA SER A 304 -16.40 9.20 -14.93
C SER A 304 -15.34 9.68 -15.92
N SER A 305 -14.08 9.30 -15.72
CA SER A 305 -13.00 9.62 -16.65
C SER A 305 -13.25 9.01 -18.03
N ARG A 306 -12.71 9.64 -19.06
CA ARG A 306 -13.08 9.30 -20.46
C ARG A 306 -12.75 7.86 -20.84
N PHE A 307 -11.56 7.38 -20.50
CA PHE A 307 -11.17 6.00 -20.78
C PHE A 307 -11.94 4.99 -19.94
N TYR A 308 -12.08 5.25 -18.61
CA TYR A 308 -12.81 4.32 -17.75
C TYR A 308 -14.27 4.21 -18.19
N LYS A 309 -14.92 5.37 -18.38
CA LYS A 309 -16.31 5.40 -18.86
C LYS A 309 -16.46 4.59 -20.14
N ARG A 310 -15.62 4.82 -21.13
CA ARG A 310 -15.73 4.13 -22.42
C ARG A 310 -15.33 2.65 -22.35
N LEU A 311 -14.12 2.34 -21.89
CA LEU A 311 -13.55 1.00 -22.02
C LEU A 311 -14.09 0.03 -20.97
N VAL A 312 -14.32 0.51 -19.73
CA VAL A 312 -14.69 -0.35 -18.60
C VAL A 312 -16.21 -0.33 -18.35
N TYR A 313 -16.83 0.86 -18.44
CA TYR A 313 -18.25 1.03 -18.12
C TYR A 313 -19.17 0.81 -19.32
N ASP A 314 -18.97 1.53 -20.44
CA ASP A 314 -19.85 1.48 -21.63
C ASP A 314 -19.54 0.25 -22.51
N ASP A 315 -18.33 0.16 -23.07
CA ASP A 315 -17.94 -0.89 -24.04
C ASP A 315 -17.59 -2.22 -23.35
N GLN A 316 -17.21 -2.20 -22.08
CA GLN A 316 -16.84 -3.37 -21.25
C GLN A 316 -15.79 -4.28 -21.90
N ILE A 317 -14.82 -3.69 -22.59
CA ILE A 317 -13.73 -4.40 -23.30
C ILE A 317 -12.44 -4.48 -22.48
N ALA A 318 -12.35 -3.68 -21.40
CA ALA A 318 -11.23 -3.68 -20.45
C ALA A 318 -11.73 -3.93 -19.02
N THR A 319 -10.85 -4.41 -18.15
CA THR A 319 -11.10 -4.56 -16.70
C THR A 319 -10.61 -3.36 -15.92
N ASP A 320 -9.56 -2.69 -16.40
CA ASP A 320 -9.00 -1.48 -15.82
C ASP A 320 -8.36 -0.61 -16.88
N VAL A 321 -8.23 0.67 -16.57
CA VAL A 321 -7.46 1.64 -17.34
C VAL A 321 -6.84 2.67 -16.38
N ALA A 322 -5.62 3.09 -16.66
CA ALA A 322 -4.92 4.14 -15.92
C ALA A 322 -4.16 5.06 -16.87
N ALA A 323 -3.97 6.30 -16.47
CA ALA A 323 -3.08 7.25 -17.14
C ALA A 323 -2.37 8.12 -16.09
N PHE A 324 -1.09 8.39 -16.29
CA PHE A 324 -0.31 9.26 -15.41
C PHE A 324 0.88 9.87 -16.15
N ALA A 325 1.20 11.11 -15.76
CA ALA A 325 2.41 11.79 -16.17
C ALA A 325 3.47 11.61 -15.08
N PHE A 326 4.54 10.92 -15.40
CA PHE A 326 5.62 10.60 -14.46
C PHE A 326 6.84 11.49 -14.74
N GLY A 327 7.06 12.47 -13.88
CA GLY A 327 8.19 13.39 -13.97
C GLY A 327 9.49 12.78 -13.43
N LYS A 328 10.57 12.99 -14.15
CA LYS A 328 11.97 12.71 -13.76
C LYS A 328 12.77 14.01 -13.89
N GLU A 329 14.04 14.04 -13.49
CA GLU A 329 14.84 15.28 -13.46
C GLU A 329 15.15 15.87 -14.84
N ILE A 330 15.56 15.03 -15.80
CA ILE A 330 15.99 15.51 -17.14
C ILE A 330 14.96 15.25 -18.24
N GLY A 331 13.85 14.62 -17.90
CA GLY A 331 12.72 14.31 -18.78
C GLY A 331 11.60 13.65 -17.98
N GLY A 332 10.54 13.21 -18.62
CA GLY A 332 9.42 12.49 -18.01
C GLY A 332 8.76 11.54 -19.00
N GLN A 333 7.72 10.84 -18.55
CA GLN A 333 6.92 9.97 -19.40
C GLN A 333 5.42 10.17 -19.11
N MET A 334 4.63 10.26 -20.16
CA MET A 334 3.18 10.08 -20.09
C MET A 334 2.87 8.64 -20.44
N ILE A 335 2.12 7.96 -19.59
CA ILE A 335 1.82 6.54 -19.73
C ILE A 335 0.31 6.35 -19.62
N ILE A 336 -0.26 5.64 -20.60
CA ILE A 336 -1.64 5.17 -20.59
C ILE A 336 -1.58 3.65 -20.66
N MET A 337 -2.26 2.96 -19.74
CA MET A 337 -2.33 1.51 -19.75
C MET A 337 -3.76 1.03 -19.66
N ALA A 338 -4.09 -0.08 -20.33
CA ALA A 338 -5.39 -0.74 -20.23
C ALA A 338 -5.23 -2.25 -20.27
N THR A 339 -5.91 -2.95 -19.36
CA THR A 339 -5.95 -4.42 -19.30
C THR A 339 -7.23 -4.90 -19.95
N ALA A 340 -7.10 -5.68 -21.03
CA ALA A 340 -8.26 -6.26 -21.71
C ALA A 340 -8.95 -7.28 -20.78
N ARG A 341 -10.27 -7.46 -20.93
CA ARG A 341 -10.97 -8.54 -20.22
C ARG A 341 -10.44 -9.93 -20.63
N PRO A 342 -10.59 -10.96 -19.79
CA PRO A 342 -10.21 -12.33 -20.17
C PRO A 342 -10.87 -12.75 -21.47
N GLY A 343 -10.07 -13.28 -22.42
CA GLY A 343 -10.55 -13.65 -23.75
C GLY A 343 -11.03 -12.48 -24.62
N GLY A 344 -10.85 -11.23 -24.19
CA GLY A 344 -11.28 -10.04 -24.92
C GLY A 344 -10.37 -9.68 -26.11
N ASP A 345 -10.94 -8.94 -27.08
CA ASP A 345 -10.20 -8.44 -28.22
C ASP A 345 -9.33 -7.24 -27.85
N ARG A 346 -8.03 -7.45 -27.77
CA ARG A 346 -7.03 -6.41 -27.54
C ARG A 346 -7.07 -5.29 -28.58
N ALA A 347 -7.35 -5.63 -29.86
CA ALA A 347 -7.42 -4.63 -30.92
C ALA A 347 -8.60 -3.67 -30.72
N ALA A 348 -9.70 -4.15 -30.14
CA ALA A 348 -10.83 -3.30 -29.76
C ALA A 348 -10.43 -2.33 -28.64
N VAL A 349 -9.64 -2.77 -27.65
CA VAL A 349 -9.12 -1.91 -26.57
C VAL A 349 -8.20 -0.83 -27.13
N GLU A 350 -7.24 -1.21 -27.98
CA GLU A 350 -6.35 -0.24 -28.64
C GLU A 350 -7.13 0.79 -29.47
N LYS A 351 -8.08 0.34 -30.25
CA LYS A 351 -8.93 1.22 -31.06
C LYS A 351 -9.69 2.23 -30.19
N ALA A 352 -10.31 1.78 -29.11
CA ALA A 352 -11.06 2.65 -28.21
C ALA A 352 -10.16 3.67 -27.50
N LEU A 353 -8.96 3.27 -27.04
CA LEU A 353 -7.96 4.19 -26.48
C LEU A 353 -7.57 5.27 -27.47
N ARG A 354 -7.25 4.89 -28.71
CA ARG A 354 -6.84 5.84 -29.77
C ARG A 354 -7.93 6.82 -30.16
N GLU A 355 -9.15 6.35 -30.30
CA GLU A 355 -10.29 7.19 -30.67
C GLU A 355 -10.62 8.20 -29.56
N GLU A 356 -10.54 7.80 -28.28
CA GLU A 356 -10.81 8.70 -27.18
C GLU A 356 -9.66 9.69 -26.95
N LEU A 357 -8.41 9.24 -27.08
CA LEU A 357 -7.27 10.14 -27.06
C LEU A 357 -7.35 11.17 -28.18
N ALA A 358 -7.67 10.74 -29.41
CA ALA A 358 -7.84 11.67 -30.53
C ALA A 358 -8.94 12.71 -30.28
N ARG A 359 -10.08 12.30 -29.69
CA ARG A 359 -11.14 13.23 -29.26
C ARG A 359 -10.66 14.23 -28.23
N PHE A 360 -9.89 13.76 -27.24
CA PHE A 360 -9.32 14.62 -26.20
C PHE A 360 -8.31 15.63 -26.79
N LEU A 361 -7.41 15.19 -27.68
CA LEU A 361 -6.42 16.08 -28.31
C LEU A 361 -7.09 17.14 -29.19
N ALA A 362 -8.20 16.80 -29.85
CA ALA A 362 -8.95 17.74 -30.69
C ALA A 362 -9.77 18.73 -29.87
N GLY A 363 -10.53 18.26 -28.87
CA GLY A 363 -11.52 19.07 -28.14
C GLY A 363 -11.05 19.58 -26.80
N GLY A 364 -10.05 18.94 -26.18
CA GLY A 364 -9.64 19.19 -24.81
C GLY A 364 -10.62 18.68 -23.75
N PRO A 365 -10.35 18.94 -22.46
CA PRO A 365 -11.30 18.71 -21.40
C PRO A 365 -12.44 19.72 -21.45
N THR A 366 -13.63 19.34 -21.01
CA THR A 366 -14.68 20.30 -20.67
C THR A 366 -14.30 21.09 -19.41
N ALA A 367 -14.95 22.21 -19.16
CA ALA A 367 -14.73 22.98 -17.92
C ALA A 367 -15.03 22.15 -16.67
N ALA A 368 -16.10 21.34 -16.68
CA ALA A 368 -16.47 20.47 -15.58
C ALA A 368 -15.43 19.35 -15.30
N GLU A 369 -14.95 18.67 -16.35
CA GLU A 369 -13.89 17.66 -16.22
C GLU A 369 -12.61 18.27 -15.61
N LEU A 370 -12.21 19.45 -16.08
CA LEU A 370 -11.01 20.12 -15.59
C LEU A 370 -11.16 20.56 -14.13
N GLU A 371 -12.30 21.09 -13.74
CA GLU A 371 -12.54 21.51 -12.35
C GLU A 371 -12.54 20.29 -11.39
N ARG A 372 -13.10 19.16 -11.79
CA ARG A 372 -12.98 17.91 -11.02
C ARG A 372 -11.51 17.49 -10.86
N ALA A 373 -10.74 17.46 -11.94
CA ALA A 373 -9.32 17.10 -11.89
C ALA A 373 -8.51 18.02 -10.97
N LYS A 374 -8.76 19.34 -11.02
CA LYS A 374 -8.13 20.32 -10.12
C LYS A 374 -8.50 20.09 -8.66
N THR A 375 -9.79 19.88 -8.37
CA THR A 375 -10.28 19.63 -7.01
C THR A 375 -9.67 18.35 -6.44
N SER A 376 -9.62 17.27 -7.24
CA SER A 376 -8.99 16.00 -6.87
C SER A 376 -7.49 16.18 -6.58
N ALA A 377 -6.75 16.87 -7.43
CA ALA A 377 -5.33 17.18 -7.24
C ALA A 377 -5.08 17.99 -5.96
N TYR A 378 -5.89 19.02 -5.72
CA TYR A 378 -5.83 19.84 -4.51
C TYR A 378 -6.12 18.99 -3.26
N ALA A 379 -7.20 18.23 -3.24
CA ALA A 379 -7.59 17.39 -2.11
C ALA A 379 -6.53 16.33 -1.76
N ARG A 380 -5.93 15.70 -2.77
CA ARG A 380 -4.79 14.77 -2.56
C ARG A 380 -3.60 15.48 -1.92
N ARG A 381 -3.27 16.69 -2.38
CA ARG A 381 -2.16 17.47 -1.80
C ARG A 381 -2.42 17.82 -0.35
N VAL A 382 -3.61 18.33 -0.02
CA VAL A 382 -4.00 18.69 1.36
C VAL A 382 -3.90 17.49 2.29
N ARG A 383 -4.43 16.34 1.88
CA ARG A 383 -4.34 15.09 2.67
C ARG A 383 -2.90 14.60 2.81
N GLY A 384 -2.09 14.67 1.76
CA GLY A 384 -0.67 14.27 1.82
C GLY A 384 0.15 15.09 2.81
N LEU A 385 -0.17 16.37 2.98
CA LEU A 385 0.52 17.26 3.92
C LEU A 385 0.12 17.03 5.39
N GLU A 386 -0.78 16.10 5.68
CA GLU A 386 -1.00 15.64 7.05
C GLU A 386 0.22 14.86 7.58
N ARG A 387 0.93 14.12 6.71
CA ARG A 387 2.09 13.31 7.10
C ARG A 387 3.35 14.15 7.27
N ILE A 388 4.10 13.89 8.37
CA ILE A 388 5.39 14.53 8.66
C ILE A 388 6.49 13.91 7.78
N GLY A 389 6.56 12.58 7.73
CA GLY A 389 7.56 11.81 7.02
C GLY A 389 6.97 10.75 6.09
N GLY A 390 7.81 9.78 5.69
CA GLY A 390 7.45 8.74 4.73
C GLY A 390 7.27 9.26 3.31
N PHE A 391 6.80 8.43 2.40
CA PHE A 391 6.53 8.81 1.01
C PHE A 391 5.49 9.92 0.89
N GLY A 392 5.85 11.04 0.28
CA GLY A 392 4.97 12.18 0.05
C GLY A 392 4.62 12.99 1.30
N GLY A 393 5.20 12.68 2.46
CA GLY A 393 5.11 13.51 3.66
C GLY A 393 5.90 14.81 3.53
N LYS A 394 5.78 15.71 4.51
CA LYS A 394 6.36 17.06 4.45
C LYS A 394 7.87 17.06 4.23
N SER A 395 8.61 16.18 4.94
CA SER A 395 10.07 16.06 4.75
C SER A 395 10.43 15.65 3.32
N ASP A 396 9.69 14.73 2.73
CA ASP A 396 9.90 14.22 1.38
C ASP A 396 9.54 15.26 0.30
N VAL A 397 8.44 16.00 0.49
CA VAL A 397 8.01 17.08 -0.40
C VAL A 397 9.05 18.21 -0.46
N LEU A 398 9.61 18.61 0.69
CA LEU A 398 10.64 19.64 0.75
C LEU A 398 11.95 19.19 0.09
N ALA A 399 12.40 17.97 0.40
CA ALA A 399 13.63 17.41 -0.15
C ALA A 399 13.53 17.22 -1.67
N SER A 400 12.45 16.61 -2.16
CA SER A 400 12.24 16.39 -3.60
C SER A 400 12.14 17.71 -4.37
N GLY A 401 11.42 18.69 -3.84
CA GLY A 401 11.34 20.03 -4.42
C GLY A 401 12.72 20.65 -4.58
N TYR A 402 13.53 20.60 -3.54
CA TYR A 402 14.88 21.17 -3.58
C TYR A 402 15.84 20.42 -4.52
N VAL A 403 15.85 19.09 -4.45
CA VAL A 403 16.76 18.27 -5.28
C VAL A 403 16.47 18.44 -6.77
N TYR A 404 15.19 18.41 -7.17
CA TYR A 404 14.83 18.44 -8.59
C TYR A 404 14.76 19.86 -9.19
N THR A 405 14.46 20.87 -8.37
CA THR A 405 14.19 22.22 -8.89
C THR A 405 15.00 23.33 -8.19
N GLY A 406 15.74 23.02 -7.15
CA GLY A 406 16.41 24.01 -6.30
C GLY A 406 15.45 24.76 -5.33
N ASP A 407 14.15 24.43 -5.32
CA ASP A 407 13.13 25.13 -4.56
C ASP A 407 12.31 24.15 -3.71
N PRO A 408 12.46 24.13 -2.38
CA PRO A 408 11.63 23.28 -1.51
C PRO A 408 10.12 23.55 -1.65
N HIS A 409 9.73 24.75 -2.08
CA HIS A 409 8.34 25.12 -2.33
C HIS A 409 7.86 24.84 -3.76
N ALA A 410 8.59 24.06 -4.57
CA ALA A 410 8.18 23.69 -5.93
C ALA A 410 6.74 23.13 -6.01
N TYR A 411 6.29 22.40 -4.99
CA TYR A 411 4.92 21.90 -4.90
C TYR A 411 3.86 23.01 -4.94
N LYS A 412 4.14 24.22 -4.41
CA LYS A 412 3.22 25.37 -4.47
C LYS A 412 3.09 25.88 -5.89
N LYS A 413 4.21 25.96 -6.63
CA LYS A 413 4.21 26.38 -8.02
C LYS A 413 3.45 25.39 -8.90
N SER A 414 3.70 24.08 -8.71
CA SER A 414 2.98 23.02 -9.40
C SER A 414 1.47 23.12 -9.15
N LEU A 415 1.06 23.20 -7.87
CA LEU A 415 -0.36 23.32 -7.53
C LEU A 415 -0.99 24.61 -8.06
N ALA A 416 -0.28 25.76 -8.02
CA ALA A 416 -0.74 27.00 -8.60
C ALA A 416 -0.94 26.89 -10.12
N THR A 417 -0.02 26.25 -10.84
CA THR A 417 -0.14 25.96 -12.28
C THR A 417 -1.39 25.10 -12.55
N GLN A 418 -1.60 24.05 -11.78
CA GLN A 418 -2.77 23.18 -11.91
C GLN A 418 -4.09 23.94 -11.66
N LEU A 419 -4.16 24.73 -10.58
CA LEU A 419 -5.38 25.51 -10.26
C LEU A 419 -5.66 26.61 -11.29
N ALA A 420 -4.64 27.22 -11.87
CA ALA A 420 -4.77 28.24 -12.91
C ALA A 420 -5.03 27.67 -14.33
N ALA A 421 -4.93 26.34 -14.51
CA ALA A 421 -5.06 25.71 -15.83
C ALA A 421 -6.42 26.00 -16.48
N THR A 422 -6.39 26.16 -17.80
CA THR A 422 -7.60 26.33 -18.63
C THR A 422 -7.78 25.10 -19.54
N PRO A 423 -9.01 24.79 -19.99
CA PRO A 423 -9.22 23.71 -20.95
C PRO A 423 -8.37 23.83 -22.22
N ALA A 424 -8.16 25.05 -22.70
CA ALA A 424 -7.31 25.32 -23.86
C ALA A 424 -5.85 24.99 -23.60
N ALA A 425 -5.28 25.43 -22.45
CA ALA A 425 -3.90 25.15 -22.08
C ALA A 425 -3.65 23.65 -21.94
N VAL A 426 -4.54 22.90 -21.28
CA VAL A 426 -4.43 21.45 -21.13
C VAL A 426 -4.50 20.75 -22.50
N ARG A 427 -5.43 21.14 -23.37
CA ARG A 427 -5.55 20.60 -24.73
C ARG A 427 -4.28 20.85 -25.55
N GLU A 428 -3.80 22.10 -25.57
CA GLU A 428 -2.63 22.51 -26.37
C GLU A 428 -1.37 21.76 -25.91
N THR A 429 -1.17 21.65 -24.62
CA THR A 429 -0.06 20.87 -24.06
C THR A 429 -0.18 19.39 -24.40
N ALA A 430 -1.35 18.79 -24.21
CA ALA A 430 -1.56 17.38 -24.58
C ALA A 430 -1.34 17.16 -26.07
N ALA A 431 -1.84 18.04 -26.93
CA ALA A 431 -1.62 17.96 -28.39
C ALA A 431 -0.14 18.11 -28.75
N ALA A 432 0.60 18.98 -28.10
CA ALA A 432 2.03 19.17 -28.34
C ALA A 432 2.88 17.93 -28.00
N TRP A 433 2.48 17.16 -26.99
CA TRP A 433 3.29 16.08 -26.46
C TRP A 433 2.78 14.67 -26.80
N LEU A 434 1.48 14.45 -27.03
CA LEU A 434 0.88 13.14 -27.20
C LEU A 434 0.37 12.86 -28.64
N SER A 435 0.49 13.84 -29.55
CA SER A 435 0.04 13.64 -30.94
C SER A 435 1.02 12.86 -31.81
N ASP A 436 2.28 12.71 -31.37
CA ASP A 436 3.35 12.01 -32.09
C ASP A 436 4.35 11.38 -31.10
N GLY A 437 5.15 10.41 -31.53
CA GLY A 437 6.18 9.80 -30.71
C GLY A 437 5.67 8.74 -29.75
N LEU A 438 4.70 7.91 -30.16
CA LEU A 438 4.13 6.83 -29.37
C LEU A 438 5.00 5.57 -29.38
N TYR A 439 5.32 5.06 -28.19
CA TYR A 439 5.70 3.64 -28.04
C TYR A 439 4.50 2.85 -27.50
N LEU A 440 4.06 1.84 -28.24
CA LEU A 440 2.99 0.93 -27.84
C LEU A 440 3.59 -0.42 -27.48
N LEU A 441 3.49 -0.84 -26.21
CA LEU A 441 3.90 -2.15 -25.73
C LEU A 441 2.68 -3.03 -25.50
N GLU A 442 2.70 -4.23 -26.07
CA GLU A 442 1.70 -5.28 -25.92
C GLU A 442 2.28 -6.40 -25.05
N VAL A 443 1.66 -6.71 -23.90
CA VAL A 443 2.10 -7.77 -22.99
C VAL A 443 1.24 -9.01 -23.13
N HIS A 444 1.89 -10.16 -23.29
CA HIS A 444 1.32 -11.52 -23.44
C HIS A 444 2.07 -12.51 -22.51
N PRO A 445 1.59 -13.73 -22.22
CA PRO A 445 2.19 -14.63 -21.20
C PRO A 445 3.50 -15.39 -21.47
N PHE A 446 4.49 -15.44 -20.57
CA PHE A 446 5.58 -16.49 -20.36
C PHE A 446 6.83 -16.13 -19.43
N PRO A 447 7.95 -16.97 -19.09
CA PRO A 447 8.73 -17.11 -17.79
C PRO A 447 10.28 -16.80 -17.61
N GLU A 448 11.03 -16.74 -16.59
CA GLU A 448 11.76 -16.98 -15.30
C GLU A 448 13.32 -16.81 -15.08
N LEU A 449 13.96 -16.70 -13.77
CA LEU A 449 15.23 -17.21 -13.14
C LEU A 449 16.00 -16.39 -12.03
N ALA A 450 17.07 -16.88 -11.25
CA ALA A 450 17.59 -16.64 -9.89
C ALA A 450 19.07 -16.27 -9.51
N ALA A 451 19.59 -15.91 -8.30
CA ALA A 451 20.49 -15.98 -7.25
C ALA A 451 21.57 -15.38 -6.37
N THR A 452 22.17 -14.98 -5.32
CA THR A 452 22.88 -15.07 -3.99
C THR A 452 23.98 -14.09 -3.51
N GLY A 453 24.35 -13.96 -2.14
CA GLY A 453 25.44 -13.41 -1.48
C GLY A 453 25.77 -13.09 -0.06
N THR A 454 26.71 -12.42 0.71
CA THR A 454 26.88 -12.15 2.16
C THR A 454 27.85 -11.08 2.69
N ASP A 455 27.98 -10.75 4.04
CA ASP A 455 28.62 -9.94 4.82
C ASP A 455 28.99 -9.41 6.19
N PRO A 456 29.36 -8.39 6.91
CA PRO A 456 30.20 -8.10 8.06
C PRO A 456 29.88 -7.22 9.27
N ASP A 457 30.66 -6.73 10.21
CA ASP A 457 30.61 -6.35 11.63
C ASP A 457 30.89 -4.89 12.08
N ARG A 458 30.25 -4.32 13.20
CA ARG A 458 30.57 -3.09 13.94
C ARG A 458 29.97 -2.98 15.36
N SER A 459 30.55 -2.24 16.34
CA SER A 459 30.46 -2.63 17.76
C SER A 459 29.79 -1.73 18.82
N ARG A 460 29.15 -0.57 18.60
CA ARG A 460 28.38 0.16 19.66
C ARG A 460 27.40 1.24 19.21
N PHE A 461 26.21 1.26 19.85
CA PHE A 461 25.13 2.26 19.69
C PHE A 461 25.20 3.47 20.61
N PRO A 462 24.67 4.64 20.20
CA PRO A 462 24.29 5.71 21.12
C PRO A 462 23.05 5.37 21.95
N GLU A 463 22.95 5.93 23.17
CA GLU A 463 21.77 5.76 24.02
C GLU A 463 20.59 6.62 23.53
N THR A 464 19.36 6.09 23.67
CA THR A 464 18.12 6.82 23.37
C THR A 464 17.57 7.45 24.66
N GLY A 465 16.97 8.64 24.55
CA GLY A 465 16.25 9.27 25.66
C GLY A 465 14.94 8.54 26.01
N THR A 466 14.23 9.01 27.04
CA THR A 466 12.94 8.44 27.44
C THR A 466 11.91 8.59 26.34
N PRO A 467 11.27 7.51 25.86
CA PRO A 467 10.24 7.58 24.83
C PRO A 467 9.04 8.43 25.29
N PRO A 468 8.42 9.22 24.40
CA PRO A 468 7.22 9.98 24.74
C PRO A 468 6.03 9.05 24.96
N ALA A 469 5.11 9.43 25.85
CA ALA A 469 3.87 8.69 26.01
C ALA A 469 3.00 8.82 24.75
N PRO A 470 2.46 7.72 24.20
CA PRO A 470 1.57 7.79 23.07
C PRO A 470 0.24 8.44 23.45
N GLY A 471 -0.19 9.45 22.70
CA GLY A 471 -1.46 10.14 22.90
C GLY A 471 -2.55 9.60 22.00
N PHE A 472 -3.49 8.80 22.52
CA PHE A 472 -4.70 8.46 21.78
C PHE A 472 -5.78 9.53 22.05
N PRO A 473 -6.56 10.00 21.05
CA PRO A 473 -7.55 11.05 21.24
C PRO A 473 -8.70 10.59 22.14
N LYS A 474 -9.36 11.56 22.80
CA LYS A 474 -10.59 11.31 23.56
C LYS A 474 -11.67 10.76 22.63
N ILE A 475 -12.37 9.74 23.08
CA ILE A 475 -13.49 9.12 22.35
C ILE A 475 -14.81 9.60 22.98
N GLU A 476 -15.75 9.99 22.15
CA GLU A 476 -17.10 10.35 22.56
C GLU A 476 -18.12 9.44 21.86
N HIS A 477 -19.17 9.07 22.57
CA HIS A 477 -20.21 8.15 22.10
C HIS A 477 -21.58 8.78 22.06
N ALA A 478 -22.38 8.40 21.07
CA ALA A 478 -23.82 8.61 21.06
C ALA A 478 -24.50 7.38 20.44
N THR A 479 -25.80 7.25 20.72
CA THR A 479 -26.64 6.24 20.07
C THR A 479 -27.90 6.92 19.62
N LEU A 480 -28.21 6.83 18.34
CA LEU A 480 -29.43 7.38 17.77
C LEU A 480 -30.66 6.56 18.25
N ALA A 481 -31.84 7.18 18.19
CA ALA A 481 -33.07 6.52 18.61
C ALA A 481 -33.40 5.20 17.86
N ASN A 482 -32.86 5.02 16.65
CA ASN A 482 -32.99 3.81 15.84
C ASN A 482 -31.93 2.73 16.15
N GLY A 483 -31.03 2.96 17.08
CA GLY A 483 -30.01 2.02 17.53
C GLY A 483 -28.65 2.15 16.81
N LEU A 484 -28.47 3.07 15.84
CA LEU A 484 -27.17 3.35 15.24
C LEU A 484 -26.25 3.95 16.31
N LYS A 485 -25.10 3.31 16.50
CA LYS A 485 -24.04 3.80 17.39
C LYS A 485 -23.14 4.79 16.65
N LEU A 486 -22.70 5.85 17.34
CA LEU A 486 -21.79 6.86 16.84
C LEU A 486 -20.57 6.93 17.78
N VAL A 487 -19.39 6.85 17.22
CA VAL A 487 -18.11 6.96 17.91
C VAL A 487 -17.32 8.11 17.29
N VAL A 488 -16.95 9.12 18.06
CA VAL A 488 -16.34 10.34 17.55
C VAL A 488 -15.02 10.61 18.25
N ALA A 489 -13.99 10.96 17.48
CA ALA A 489 -12.74 11.49 18.00
C ALA A 489 -12.39 12.82 17.29
N GLU A 490 -12.29 13.89 18.05
CA GLU A 490 -12.02 15.23 17.55
C GLU A 490 -10.54 15.42 17.23
N ARG A 491 -10.22 15.92 16.01
CA ARG A 491 -8.87 16.30 15.58
C ARG A 491 -8.91 17.45 14.59
N HIS A 492 -8.31 18.60 14.97
CA HIS A 492 -8.39 19.85 14.21
C HIS A 492 -7.09 20.22 13.45
N GLY A 493 -6.18 19.25 13.21
CA GLY A 493 -4.88 19.52 12.58
C GLY A 493 -4.96 19.82 11.08
N VAL A 494 -5.99 19.27 10.38
CA VAL A 494 -6.29 19.51 8.97
C VAL A 494 -7.81 19.55 8.78
N PRO A 495 -8.36 20.31 7.80
CA PRO A 495 -9.80 20.44 7.57
C PRO A 495 -10.37 19.20 6.85
N VAL A 496 -10.19 18.02 7.42
CA VAL A 496 -10.65 16.73 6.86
C VAL A 496 -11.41 15.95 7.93
N VAL A 497 -12.50 15.30 7.53
CA VAL A 497 -13.29 14.39 8.35
C VAL A 497 -13.31 13.01 7.68
N GLU A 498 -12.90 12.00 8.43
CA GLU A 498 -13.03 10.59 8.10
C GLU A 498 -14.29 10.03 8.77
N ALA A 499 -15.17 9.38 8.01
CA ALA A 499 -16.33 8.68 8.52
C ALA A 499 -16.33 7.25 8.01
N SER A 500 -16.52 6.27 8.89
CA SER A 500 -16.54 4.85 8.54
C SER A 500 -17.73 4.15 9.20
N LEU A 501 -18.70 3.73 8.39
CA LEU A 501 -19.80 2.88 8.85
C LEU A 501 -19.32 1.43 8.84
N LEU A 502 -19.34 0.80 10.00
CA LEU A 502 -19.07 -0.62 10.18
C LEU A 502 -20.40 -1.35 10.33
N VAL A 503 -20.58 -2.41 9.56
CA VAL A 503 -21.73 -3.31 9.64
C VAL A 503 -21.22 -4.70 9.99
N ASP A 504 -21.81 -5.37 10.97
CA ASP A 504 -21.40 -6.72 11.38
C ASP A 504 -21.86 -7.79 10.38
N ALA A 505 -21.31 -7.71 9.15
CA ALA A 505 -21.69 -8.52 8.00
C ALA A 505 -20.53 -8.67 7.01
N GLY A 506 -19.37 -9.19 7.47
CA GLY A 506 -18.24 -9.53 6.60
C GLY A 506 -18.45 -10.84 5.84
N TYR A 507 -17.35 -11.43 5.33
CA TYR A 507 -17.41 -12.70 4.57
C TYR A 507 -18.02 -13.84 5.38
N ALA A 508 -17.92 -13.81 6.70
CA ALA A 508 -18.57 -14.74 7.61
C ALA A 508 -20.10 -14.75 7.47
N ALA A 509 -20.70 -13.69 6.95
CA ALA A 509 -22.12 -13.60 6.68
C ALA A 509 -22.56 -14.41 5.43
N ASP A 510 -21.60 -14.77 4.56
CA ASP A 510 -21.84 -15.61 3.39
C ASP A 510 -21.96 -17.09 3.73
N ALA A 511 -21.52 -17.50 4.93
CA ALA A 511 -21.58 -18.88 5.38
C ALA A 511 -23.02 -19.38 5.48
N GLY A 512 -23.33 -20.48 4.79
CA GLY A 512 -24.70 -21.01 4.66
C GLY A 512 -25.53 -20.36 3.55
N GLY A 513 -25.00 -19.37 2.85
CA GLY A 513 -25.53 -18.72 1.66
C GLY A 513 -24.65 -18.93 0.42
N ILE A 514 -24.54 -17.92 -0.42
CA ILE A 514 -23.70 -17.95 -1.62
C ILE A 514 -22.41 -17.16 -1.35
N LEU A 515 -21.27 -17.84 -1.40
CA LEU A 515 -19.96 -17.21 -1.16
C LEU A 515 -19.66 -16.10 -2.18
N GLY A 516 -19.08 -14.99 -1.70
CA GLY A 516 -18.77 -13.80 -2.50
C GLY A 516 -19.88 -12.76 -2.48
N THR A 517 -21.04 -13.04 -1.83
CA THR A 517 -22.17 -12.10 -1.73
C THR A 517 -21.77 -10.82 -1.00
N ALA A 518 -21.11 -10.92 0.16
CA ALA A 518 -20.69 -9.75 0.93
C ALA A 518 -19.76 -8.85 0.11
N ALA A 519 -18.72 -9.42 -0.50
CA ALA A 519 -17.76 -8.66 -1.31
C ALA A 519 -18.45 -7.97 -2.51
N LEU A 520 -19.32 -8.68 -3.24
CA LEU A 520 -19.98 -8.13 -4.41
C LEU A 520 -21.07 -7.11 -4.02
N THR A 521 -21.72 -7.29 -2.87
CA THR A 521 -22.65 -6.29 -2.32
C THR A 521 -21.92 -4.97 -2.05
N GLN A 522 -20.72 -5.03 -1.43
CA GLN A 522 -19.92 -3.84 -1.19
C GLN A 522 -19.55 -3.12 -2.49
N ALA A 523 -19.08 -3.89 -3.48
CA ALA A 523 -18.70 -3.35 -4.79
C ALA A 523 -19.86 -2.72 -5.55
N MET A 524 -21.10 -3.07 -5.21
CA MET A 524 -22.31 -2.56 -5.86
C MET A 524 -22.94 -1.34 -5.17
N LEU A 525 -22.52 -0.96 -3.96
CA LEU A 525 -23.16 0.13 -3.21
C LEU A 525 -23.09 1.47 -3.93
N ASP A 526 -21.99 1.78 -4.58
CA ASP A 526 -21.76 3.03 -5.31
C ASP A 526 -22.00 2.91 -6.84
N GLU A 527 -22.60 1.79 -7.27
CA GLU A 527 -22.93 1.55 -8.69
C GLU A 527 -24.30 2.10 -9.09
N GLY A 528 -25.07 2.60 -8.14
CA GLY A 528 -26.31 3.31 -8.40
C GLY A 528 -27.22 3.37 -7.17
N THR A 529 -27.79 4.54 -6.96
CA THR A 529 -28.78 4.82 -5.93
C THR A 529 -30.11 5.17 -6.58
N ARG A 530 -31.09 5.61 -5.78
CA ARG A 530 -32.35 6.10 -6.33
C ARG A 530 -32.22 7.44 -7.08
N ARG A 531 -31.18 8.21 -6.80
CA ARG A 531 -30.99 9.58 -7.32
C ARG A 531 -29.84 9.71 -8.29
N HIS A 532 -28.83 8.89 -8.13
CA HIS A 532 -27.58 8.96 -8.90
C HIS A 532 -27.23 7.58 -9.48
N ASP A 533 -26.78 7.54 -10.71
CA ASP A 533 -26.08 6.39 -11.26
C ASP A 533 -24.59 6.39 -10.84
N ALA A 534 -23.86 5.35 -11.18
CA ALA A 534 -22.46 5.17 -10.78
C ALA A 534 -21.56 6.33 -11.22
N LEU A 535 -21.80 6.88 -12.42
CA LEU A 535 -20.99 7.98 -12.94
C LEU A 535 -21.32 9.29 -12.24
N ALA A 536 -22.60 9.54 -11.97
CA ALA A 536 -23.05 10.71 -11.21
C ALA A 536 -22.52 10.69 -9.76
N ILE A 537 -22.46 9.51 -9.12
CA ILE A 537 -21.82 9.36 -7.79
C ILE A 537 -20.32 9.73 -7.86
N SER A 538 -19.61 9.20 -8.86
CA SER A 538 -18.19 9.50 -9.05
C SER A 538 -17.94 10.99 -9.32
N ASP A 539 -18.75 11.59 -10.22
CA ASP A 539 -18.68 13.03 -10.55
C ASP A 539 -18.94 13.90 -9.32
N GLU A 540 -19.90 13.53 -8.48
CA GLU A 540 -20.24 14.27 -7.28
C GLU A 540 -19.15 14.14 -6.20
N LEU A 541 -18.56 12.95 -6.01
CA LEU A 541 -17.41 12.78 -5.11
C LEU A 541 -16.23 13.65 -5.54
N ASP A 542 -15.90 13.65 -6.83
CA ASP A 542 -14.83 14.46 -7.38
C ASP A 542 -15.12 15.97 -7.19
N ARG A 543 -16.36 16.39 -7.43
CA ARG A 543 -16.79 17.79 -7.23
C ARG A 543 -16.69 18.24 -5.78
N LEU A 544 -16.93 17.34 -4.84
CA LEU A 544 -16.86 17.60 -3.40
C LEU A 544 -15.42 17.47 -2.84
N GLY A 545 -14.46 17.00 -3.63
CA GLY A 545 -13.13 16.65 -3.14
C GLY A 545 -13.18 15.54 -2.09
N ALA A 546 -14.20 14.69 -2.16
CA ALA A 546 -14.44 13.58 -1.26
C ALA A 546 -13.95 12.27 -1.89
N SER A 547 -13.73 11.26 -1.06
CA SER A 547 -13.52 9.89 -1.52
C SER A 547 -14.40 8.94 -0.71
N LEU A 548 -15.05 8.01 -1.41
CA LEU A 548 -15.87 6.97 -0.82
C LEU A 548 -15.29 5.61 -1.20
N GLY A 549 -15.24 4.70 -0.24
CA GLY A 549 -14.83 3.32 -0.47
C GLY A 549 -15.67 2.36 0.34
N ALA A 550 -15.98 1.21 -0.25
CA ALA A 550 -16.69 0.14 0.44
C ALA A 550 -15.91 -1.16 0.34
N GLY A 551 -15.98 -1.99 1.37
CA GLY A 551 -15.29 -3.27 1.40
C GLY A 551 -15.79 -4.16 2.51
N ALA A 552 -15.30 -5.40 2.52
CA ALA A 552 -15.60 -6.36 3.57
C ALA A 552 -14.31 -7.02 4.08
N SER A 553 -14.29 -7.32 5.37
CA SER A 553 -13.33 -8.17 6.04
C SER A 553 -14.01 -9.49 6.46
N LEU A 554 -13.32 -10.31 7.23
CA LEU A 554 -13.89 -11.56 7.71
C LEU A 554 -15.19 -11.33 8.51
N ASP A 555 -15.19 -10.40 9.46
CA ASP A 555 -16.33 -10.16 10.37
C ASP A 555 -17.22 -9.00 9.95
N SER A 556 -16.70 -7.96 9.31
CA SER A 556 -17.39 -6.71 9.08
C SER A 556 -17.34 -6.26 7.63
N SER A 557 -18.44 -5.68 7.15
CA SER A 557 -18.47 -4.80 6.00
C SER A 557 -18.27 -3.35 6.46
N PHE A 558 -17.65 -2.54 5.62
CA PHE A 558 -17.47 -1.11 5.91
C PHE A 558 -17.74 -0.24 4.68
N VAL A 559 -18.24 0.94 4.95
CA VAL A 559 -18.31 2.03 3.96
C VAL A 559 -17.60 3.22 4.58
N SER A 560 -16.56 3.72 3.93
CA SER A 560 -15.73 4.82 4.41
C SER A 560 -15.87 6.04 3.52
N LEU A 561 -15.89 7.22 4.13
CA LEU A 561 -15.89 8.52 3.49
C LEU A 561 -14.74 9.34 4.06
N SER A 562 -13.95 9.94 3.19
CA SER A 562 -13.01 11.02 3.53
C SER A 562 -13.50 12.30 2.85
N ALA A 563 -13.79 13.32 3.63
CA ALA A 563 -14.37 14.57 3.13
C ALA A 563 -13.62 15.80 3.65
N LEU A 564 -13.56 16.85 2.84
CA LEU A 564 -13.15 18.17 3.30
C LEU A 564 -14.24 18.74 4.22
N ARG A 565 -13.85 19.48 5.29
CA ARG A 565 -14.80 20.11 6.21
C ARG A 565 -15.80 21.04 5.48
N GLU A 566 -15.32 21.75 4.47
CA GLU A 566 -16.13 22.73 3.70
C GLU A 566 -17.27 22.06 2.91
N THR A 567 -17.09 20.79 2.50
CA THR A 567 -18.07 20.02 1.72
C THR A 567 -18.71 18.89 2.51
N LEU A 568 -18.48 18.82 3.82
CA LEU A 568 -18.86 17.71 4.69
C LEU A 568 -20.36 17.37 4.62
N ASP A 569 -21.23 18.39 4.64
CA ASP A 569 -22.69 18.15 4.64
C ASP A 569 -23.18 17.46 3.36
N ALA A 570 -22.67 17.90 2.21
CA ALA A 570 -22.99 17.29 0.93
C ALA A 570 -22.36 15.91 0.77
N SER A 571 -21.13 15.74 1.23
CA SER A 571 -20.42 14.45 1.22
C SER A 571 -21.11 13.41 2.11
N LEU A 572 -21.56 13.80 3.30
CA LEU A 572 -22.35 12.93 4.19
C LEU A 572 -23.72 12.58 3.60
N ALA A 573 -24.35 13.50 2.88
CA ALA A 573 -25.63 13.23 2.23
C ALA A 573 -25.47 12.16 1.14
N LEU A 574 -24.42 12.26 0.31
CA LEU A 574 -24.10 11.25 -0.70
C LEU A 574 -23.70 9.91 -0.06
N PHE A 575 -22.90 9.95 0.99
CA PHE A 575 -22.55 8.77 1.78
C PHE A 575 -23.78 8.04 2.33
N ALA A 576 -24.72 8.77 2.95
CA ALA A 576 -25.96 8.21 3.45
C ALA A 576 -26.81 7.61 2.32
N GLU A 577 -26.85 8.25 1.17
CA GLU A 577 -27.58 7.75 0.00
C GLU A 577 -27.01 6.42 -0.50
N VAL A 578 -25.70 6.32 -0.64
CA VAL A 578 -25.01 5.08 -1.05
C VAL A 578 -25.25 3.96 -0.06
N VAL A 579 -25.23 4.25 1.24
CA VAL A 579 -25.47 3.25 2.29
C VAL A 579 -26.94 2.80 2.35
N LEU A 580 -27.89 3.74 2.23
CA LEU A 580 -29.31 3.47 2.56
C LEU A 580 -30.17 3.16 1.33
N GLU A 581 -29.79 3.66 0.15
CA GLU A 581 -30.64 3.63 -1.04
C GLU A 581 -29.98 2.99 -2.28
N PRO A 582 -29.07 1.97 -2.15
CA PRO A 582 -28.50 1.34 -3.33
C PRO A 582 -29.59 0.62 -4.14
N THR A 583 -29.50 0.66 -5.46
CA THR A 583 -30.51 0.07 -6.37
C THR A 583 -30.06 -1.21 -7.03
N PHE A 584 -28.77 -1.55 -6.94
CA PHE A 584 -28.16 -2.74 -7.54
C PHE A 584 -28.55 -2.89 -9.03
N PRO A 585 -28.16 -1.95 -9.92
CA PRO A 585 -28.57 -2.00 -11.32
C PRO A 585 -28.04 -3.26 -12.01
N GLU A 586 -28.90 -3.93 -12.83
CA GLU A 586 -28.58 -5.20 -13.46
C GLU A 586 -27.33 -5.18 -14.33
N ALA A 587 -27.17 -4.11 -15.14
CA ALA A 587 -26.02 -3.98 -16.02
C ALA A 587 -24.70 -3.84 -15.26
N ASN A 588 -24.71 -3.11 -14.15
CA ASN A 588 -23.54 -2.94 -13.27
C ASN A 588 -23.23 -4.24 -12.52
N PHE A 589 -24.25 -4.92 -12.03
CA PHE A 589 -24.12 -6.23 -11.41
C PHE A 589 -23.44 -7.23 -12.36
N GLU A 590 -23.88 -7.34 -13.59
CA GLU A 590 -23.30 -8.24 -14.59
C GLU A 590 -21.84 -7.87 -14.92
N ARG A 591 -21.53 -6.58 -14.95
CA ARG A 591 -20.16 -6.11 -15.16
C ARG A 591 -19.27 -6.48 -13.97
N LEU A 592 -19.68 -6.19 -12.73
CA LEU A 592 -18.91 -6.49 -11.53
C LEU A 592 -18.81 -8.00 -11.26
N ARG A 593 -19.85 -8.78 -11.55
CA ARG A 593 -19.79 -10.24 -11.49
C ARG A 593 -18.71 -10.81 -12.41
N ARG A 594 -18.60 -10.31 -13.65
CA ARG A 594 -17.52 -10.70 -14.54
C ARG A 594 -16.14 -10.29 -14.04
N GLN A 595 -16.02 -9.09 -13.46
CA GLN A 595 -14.77 -8.63 -12.84
C GLN A 595 -14.38 -9.49 -11.64
N GLN A 596 -15.34 -9.88 -10.81
CA GLN A 596 -15.13 -10.79 -9.67
C GLN A 596 -14.68 -12.18 -10.13
N LEU A 597 -15.30 -12.75 -11.16
CA LEU A 597 -14.88 -14.03 -11.74
C LEU A 597 -13.45 -13.93 -12.30
N ALA A 598 -13.11 -12.84 -12.98
CA ALA A 598 -11.75 -12.61 -13.45
C ALA A 598 -10.74 -12.43 -12.27
N ALA A 599 -11.17 -11.82 -11.17
CA ALA A 599 -10.35 -11.74 -9.95
C ALA A 599 -10.09 -13.12 -9.35
N ILE A 600 -11.10 -13.98 -9.25
CA ILE A 600 -10.95 -15.37 -8.79
C ILE A 600 -9.97 -16.14 -9.68
N GLN A 601 -10.04 -15.98 -11.01
CA GLN A 601 -9.08 -16.62 -11.92
C GLN A 601 -7.64 -16.14 -11.67
N ARG A 602 -7.43 -14.84 -11.38
CA ARG A 602 -6.11 -14.34 -11.00
C ARG A 602 -5.63 -14.89 -9.64
N GLU A 603 -6.54 -15.03 -8.67
CA GLU A 603 -6.23 -15.66 -7.38
C GLU A 603 -5.77 -17.11 -7.55
N LYS A 604 -6.40 -17.85 -8.44
CA LYS A 604 -6.11 -19.28 -8.72
C LYS A 604 -4.79 -19.51 -9.48
N VAL A 605 -4.11 -18.47 -9.92
CA VAL A 605 -2.76 -18.56 -10.52
C VAL A 605 -1.69 -17.86 -9.68
N ASN A 606 -2.05 -17.20 -8.58
CA ASN A 606 -1.11 -16.60 -7.64
C ASN A 606 -0.90 -17.54 -6.44
N PRO A 607 0.32 -18.08 -6.22
CA PRO A 607 0.55 -19.08 -5.18
C PRO A 607 0.12 -18.67 -3.76
N SER A 608 0.36 -17.41 -3.40
CA SER A 608 -0.05 -16.91 -2.07
C SER A 608 -1.58 -16.85 -1.93
N LEU A 609 -2.28 -16.42 -2.97
CA LEU A 609 -3.74 -16.35 -2.95
C LEU A 609 -4.38 -17.74 -3.05
N MET A 610 -3.78 -18.67 -3.79
CA MET A 610 -4.22 -20.10 -3.81
C MET A 610 -4.27 -20.66 -2.40
N GLY A 611 -3.19 -20.47 -1.61
CA GLY A 611 -3.17 -20.91 -0.21
C GLY A 611 -4.22 -20.22 0.67
N LEU A 612 -4.42 -18.90 0.52
CA LEU A 612 -5.43 -18.14 1.28
C LEU A 612 -6.88 -18.49 0.88
N ARG A 613 -7.10 -19.09 -0.27
CA ARG A 613 -8.40 -19.62 -0.65
C ARG A 613 -8.72 -20.95 0.03
N VAL A 614 -7.72 -21.79 0.19
CA VAL A 614 -7.87 -23.19 0.63
C VAL A 614 -7.69 -23.35 2.14
N LEU A 615 -6.71 -22.67 2.74
CA LEU A 615 -6.34 -22.79 4.15
C LEU A 615 -7.54 -22.60 5.14
N PRO A 616 -8.45 -21.64 4.95
CA PRO A 616 -9.55 -21.43 5.91
C PRO A 616 -10.45 -22.64 6.09
N ALA A 617 -10.85 -23.30 5.00
CA ALA A 617 -11.71 -24.47 5.07
C ALA A 617 -11.05 -25.63 5.82
N LEU A 618 -9.72 -25.77 5.71
CA LEU A 618 -8.93 -26.78 6.40
C LEU A 618 -8.76 -26.46 7.90
N LEU A 619 -8.66 -25.18 8.26
CA LEU A 619 -8.52 -24.75 9.66
C LEU A 619 -9.82 -24.84 10.44
N TYR A 620 -10.94 -24.39 9.84
CA TYR A 620 -12.20 -24.23 10.58
C TYR A 620 -13.17 -25.38 10.38
N GLY A 621 -13.02 -26.15 9.30
CA GLY A 621 -13.94 -27.23 8.95
C GLY A 621 -15.30 -26.74 8.43
N ALA A 622 -16.06 -27.70 7.90
CA ALA A 622 -17.35 -27.40 7.29
C ALA A 622 -18.39 -26.85 8.30
N GLY A 623 -19.14 -25.84 7.87
CA GLY A 623 -20.21 -25.21 8.67
C GLY A 623 -19.75 -24.10 9.62
N HIS A 624 -18.46 -23.85 9.77
CA HIS A 624 -17.98 -22.68 10.49
C HIS A 624 -18.04 -21.42 9.58
N ALA A 625 -18.41 -20.27 10.13
CA ALA A 625 -18.56 -19.04 9.36
C ALA A 625 -17.25 -18.53 8.73
N TYR A 626 -16.12 -18.94 9.26
CA TYR A 626 -14.79 -18.59 8.74
C TYR A 626 -14.19 -19.61 7.77
N ALA A 627 -14.89 -20.71 7.49
CA ALA A 627 -14.49 -21.71 6.48
C ALA A 627 -14.76 -21.21 5.04
N VAL A 628 -14.42 -19.97 4.77
CA VAL A 628 -14.60 -19.26 3.48
C VAL A 628 -13.24 -18.75 2.98
N PRO A 629 -13.02 -18.60 1.67
CA PRO A 629 -11.77 -18.02 1.17
C PRO A 629 -11.47 -16.68 1.86
N PHE A 630 -10.27 -16.53 2.42
CA PHE A 630 -9.87 -15.28 3.09
C PHE A 630 -9.76 -14.09 2.14
N THR A 631 -9.77 -14.33 0.83
CA THR A 631 -9.92 -13.29 -0.19
C THR A 631 -11.31 -12.66 -0.21
N GLY A 632 -12.32 -13.34 0.37
CA GLY A 632 -13.72 -12.93 0.35
C GLY A 632 -14.38 -13.02 -1.04
N SER A 633 -13.62 -13.44 -2.06
CA SER A 633 -14.07 -13.43 -3.46
C SER A 633 -15.11 -14.49 -3.79
N GLY A 634 -15.27 -15.52 -2.94
CA GLY A 634 -16.09 -16.70 -3.23
C GLY A 634 -15.41 -17.71 -4.16
N THR A 635 -16.20 -18.52 -4.83
CA THR A 635 -15.75 -19.46 -5.86
C THR A 635 -16.34 -19.09 -7.22
N GLU A 636 -15.77 -19.60 -8.33
CA GLU A 636 -16.35 -19.37 -9.66
C GLU A 636 -17.81 -19.85 -9.74
N ALA A 637 -18.10 -21.03 -9.17
CA ALA A 637 -19.44 -21.59 -9.14
C ALA A 637 -20.41 -20.73 -8.30
N SER A 638 -19.98 -20.28 -7.11
CA SER A 638 -20.83 -19.47 -6.24
C SER A 638 -21.13 -18.09 -6.86
N VAL A 639 -20.11 -17.42 -7.38
CA VAL A 639 -20.25 -16.10 -8.00
C VAL A 639 -21.05 -16.18 -9.32
N ALA A 640 -20.89 -17.26 -10.11
CA ALA A 640 -21.71 -17.48 -11.30
C ALA A 640 -23.19 -17.69 -10.97
N ALA A 641 -23.52 -18.25 -9.79
CA ALA A 641 -24.88 -18.47 -9.30
C ALA A 641 -25.52 -17.23 -8.66
N LEU A 642 -24.75 -16.18 -8.36
CA LEU A 642 -25.27 -14.94 -7.79
C LEU A 642 -26.16 -14.18 -8.80
N ASP A 643 -27.22 -13.59 -8.30
CA ASP A 643 -28.02 -12.57 -8.97
C ASP A 643 -28.10 -11.29 -8.11
N ARG A 644 -28.56 -10.20 -8.70
CA ARG A 644 -28.71 -8.92 -7.98
C ARG A 644 -29.67 -8.98 -6.80
N ASN A 645 -30.66 -9.92 -6.83
CA ASN A 645 -31.62 -10.06 -5.75
C ASN A 645 -30.96 -10.65 -4.50
N ALA A 646 -29.98 -11.54 -4.67
CA ALA A 646 -29.15 -12.04 -3.57
C ALA A 646 -28.40 -10.91 -2.86
N LEU A 647 -27.84 -9.95 -3.62
CA LEU A 647 -27.15 -8.78 -3.07
C LEU A 647 -28.12 -7.83 -2.35
N ALA A 648 -29.26 -7.55 -2.98
CA ALA A 648 -30.31 -6.73 -2.37
C ALA A 648 -30.87 -7.37 -1.08
N ALA A 649 -31.03 -8.70 -1.06
CA ALA A 649 -31.45 -9.45 0.12
C ALA A 649 -30.38 -9.42 1.22
N HIS A 650 -29.08 -9.57 0.86
CA HIS A 650 -27.96 -9.44 1.80
C HIS A 650 -27.95 -8.04 2.43
N HIS A 651 -28.03 -6.98 1.62
CA HIS A 651 -28.11 -5.61 2.12
C HIS A 651 -29.34 -5.42 3.03
N ALA A 652 -30.53 -5.84 2.59
CA ALA A 652 -31.75 -5.72 3.39
C ALA A 652 -31.72 -6.50 4.70
N THR A 653 -30.99 -7.61 4.77
CA THR A 653 -30.84 -8.44 5.97
C THR A 653 -29.87 -7.84 6.97
N TRP A 654 -28.69 -7.44 6.52
CA TRP A 654 -27.56 -7.10 7.38
C TRP A 654 -27.41 -5.60 7.66
N TYR A 655 -27.82 -4.73 6.72
CA TYR A 655 -27.72 -3.28 6.87
C TYR A 655 -28.86 -2.76 7.72
N LYS A 656 -28.68 -2.82 9.03
CA LYS A 656 -29.59 -2.34 10.06
C LYS A 656 -28.87 -1.38 10.99
N PRO A 657 -29.49 -0.29 11.47
CA PRO A 657 -28.83 0.64 12.37
C PRO A 657 -28.39 -0.01 13.69
N ASN A 658 -29.15 -0.98 14.19
CA ASN A 658 -28.80 -1.76 15.39
C ASN A 658 -27.72 -2.84 15.14
N ASN A 659 -27.25 -3.02 13.90
CA ASN A 659 -26.15 -3.86 13.48
C ASN A 659 -24.96 -3.04 12.97
N ALA A 660 -24.99 -1.72 13.15
CA ALA A 660 -24.02 -0.81 12.59
C ALA A 660 -23.47 0.19 13.61
N THR A 661 -22.24 0.61 13.40
CA THR A 661 -21.59 1.69 14.16
C THR A 661 -20.91 2.63 13.17
N LEU A 662 -21.14 3.93 13.31
CA LEU A 662 -20.48 4.98 12.54
C LEU A 662 -19.34 5.57 13.37
N VAL A 663 -18.12 5.40 12.91
CA VAL A 663 -16.90 6.02 13.46
C VAL A 663 -16.63 7.30 12.70
N VAL A 664 -16.40 8.41 13.40
CA VAL A 664 -16.06 9.72 12.81
C VAL A 664 -14.81 10.28 13.48
N VAL A 665 -13.84 10.66 12.68
CA VAL A 665 -12.56 11.25 13.17
C VAL A 665 -12.21 12.46 12.33
N GLY A 666 -11.84 13.58 12.95
CA GLY A 666 -11.32 14.72 12.22
C GLY A 666 -11.82 16.08 12.70
N ASP A 667 -11.83 17.04 11.80
CA ASP A 667 -12.17 18.44 12.10
C ASP A 667 -13.69 18.64 12.26
N THR A 668 -14.23 18.00 13.29
CA THR A 668 -15.63 18.11 13.74
C THR A 668 -15.75 17.71 15.20
N THR A 669 -16.87 18.03 15.84
CA THR A 669 -17.19 17.64 17.22
C THR A 669 -18.43 16.74 17.26
N LEU A 670 -18.64 16.00 18.37
CA LEU A 670 -19.86 15.21 18.53
C LEU A 670 -21.11 16.10 18.44
N ALA A 671 -21.06 17.32 19.03
CA ALA A 671 -22.17 18.27 18.99
C ALA A 671 -22.51 18.77 17.57
N GLU A 672 -21.51 18.88 16.69
CA GLU A 672 -21.69 19.28 15.28
C GLU A 672 -22.16 18.11 14.40
N ILE A 673 -21.60 16.90 14.59
CA ILE A 673 -21.83 15.79 13.68
C ILE A 673 -23.10 15.00 14.01
N GLN A 674 -23.45 14.81 15.28
CA GLN A 674 -24.61 14.02 15.68
C GLN A 674 -25.90 14.51 15.04
N PRO A 675 -26.28 15.81 15.04
CA PRO A 675 -27.51 16.28 14.39
C PRO A 675 -27.52 16.03 12.87
N LYS A 676 -26.35 16.08 12.22
CA LYS A 676 -26.23 15.78 10.78
C LYS A 676 -26.49 14.30 10.52
N ILE A 677 -25.93 13.41 11.34
CA ILE A 677 -26.15 11.96 11.23
C ILE A 677 -27.59 11.60 11.59
N GLU A 678 -28.19 12.20 12.62
CA GLU A 678 -29.62 12.00 12.94
C GLU A 678 -30.54 12.40 11.78
N LYS A 679 -30.26 13.51 11.11
CA LYS A 679 -31.01 13.94 9.93
C LYS A 679 -30.93 12.93 8.78
N LEU A 680 -29.76 12.34 8.54
CA LEU A 680 -29.49 11.47 7.40
C LEU A 680 -29.90 10.00 7.68
N PHE A 681 -29.58 9.50 8.86
CA PHE A 681 -29.75 8.09 9.22
C PHE A 681 -30.91 7.82 10.18
N GLY A 682 -31.51 8.83 10.79
CA GLY A 682 -32.57 8.65 11.79
C GLY A 682 -33.84 7.93 11.28
N GLY A 683 -34.08 7.98 9.97
CA GLY A 683 -35.14 7.24 9.30
C GLY A 683 -34.81 5.76 9.00
N TRP A 684 -33.56 5.34 9.18
CA TRP A 684 -33.14 3.96 8.94
C TRP A 684 -33.73 3.01 9.98
N LYS A 685 -34.39 1.92 9.53
CA LYS A 685 -35.21 1.05 10.41
C LYS A 685 -34.36 -0.07 11.00
N ALA A 686 -34.42 -0.21 12.32
CA ALA A 686 -33.89 -1.37 13.02
C ALA A 686 -34.63 -2.67 12.65
N GLY A 687 -33.99 -3.80 12.86
CA GLY A 687 -34.58 -5.12 12.55
C GLY A 687 -33.77 -6.27 13.10
N GLU A 688 -34.26 -7.46 12.92
CA GLU A 688 -33.52 -8.69 13.26
C GLU A 688 -32.35 -8.93 12.30
N VAL A 689 -31.27 -9.48 12.84
CA VAL A 689 -30.06 -9.83 12.11
C VAL A 689 -29.71 -11.28 12.42
N PRO A 690 -29.36 -12.13 11.41
CA PRO A 690 -28.98 -13.51 11.63
C PRO A 690 -27.73 -13.65 12.49
N ALA A 691 -27.62 -14.71 13.27
CA ALA A 691 -26.41 -15.08 13.98
C ALA A 691 -25.43 -15.81 13.04
N LYS A 692 -24.15 -15.50 13.15
CA LYS A 692 -23.06 -16.18 12.44
C LYS A 692 -22.50 -17.29 13.31
N ASN A 693 -22.20 -18.47 12.74
CA ASN A 693 -21.58 -19.57 13.48
C ASN A 693 -20.05 -19.32 13.60
N VAL A 694 -19.67 -18.56 14.60
CA VAL A 694 -18.28 -18.28 14.98
C VAL A 694 -17.86 -19.01 16.27
N ALA A 695 -18.46 -20.15 16.55
CA ALA A 695 -18.18 -20.97 17.73
C ALA A 695 -16.71 -21.38 17.79
N PRO A 696 -16.20 -21.79 18.98
CA PRO A 696 -14.86 -22.35 19.09
C PRO A 696 -14.65 -23.50 18.11
N ALA A 697 -13.58 -23.43 17.34
CA ALA A 697 -13.16 -24.47 16.42
C ALA A 697 -11.78 -24.99 16.82
N THR A 698 -11.47 -26.22 16.47
CA THR A 698 -10.16 -26.84 16.69
C THR A 698 -9.67 -27.44 15.38
N THR A 699 -8.42 -27.24 15.05
CA THR A 699 -7.75 -28.00 13.97
C THR A 699 -7.82 -29.49 14.27
N GLY A 700 -7.56 -30.32 13.24
CA GLY A 700 -7.57 -31.77 13.33
C GLY A 700 -6.75 -32.32 14.51
N THR A 701 -6.81 -33.63 14.75
CA THR A 701 -6.10 -34.31 15.86
C THR A 701 -4.63 -34.58 15.56
N ARG A 702 -4.20 -34.40 14.31
CA ARG A 702 -2.82 -34.63 13.84
C ARG A 702 -2.48 -33.57 12.78
N ALA A 703 -1.19 -33.41 12.53
CA ALA A 703 -0.72 -32.61 11.41
C ALA A 703 -1.09 -33.25 10.06
N GLU A 704 -1.40 -32.43 9.08
CA GLU A 704 -1.76 -32.85 7.72
C GLU A 704 -1.08 -31.93 6.70
N VAL A 705 -0.70 -32.52 5.55
CA VAL A 705 0.00 -31.79 4.48
C VAL A 705 -0.87 -31.75 3.23
N TYR A 706 -1.09 -30.58 2.70
CA TYR A 706 -1.86 -30.35 1.49
C TYR A 706 -0.96 -29.70 0.44
N LEU A 707 -0.93 -30.30 -0.76
CA LEU A 707 -0.17 -29.81 -1.88
C LEU A 707 -1.11 -29.31 -2.98
N ILE A 708 -0.94 -28.06 -3.37
CA ILE A 708 -1.64 -27.45 -4.51
C ILE A 708 -0.61 -27.33 -5.65
N ASP A 709 -0.88 -28.02 -6.76
CA ASP A 709 0.02 -28.04 -7.89
C ASP A 709 0.00 -26.72 -8.69
N ARG A 710 1.18 -26.16 -8.91
CA ARG A 710 1.40 -25.05 -9.83
C ARG A 710 2.57 -25.35 -10.76
N PRO A 711 2.30 -26.00 -11.89
CA PRO A 711 3.34 -26.46 -12.81
C PRO A 711 4.26 -25.34 -13.28
N GLY A 712 5.56 -25.58 -13.29
CA GLY A 712 6.59 -24.61 -13.71
C GLY A 712 6.83 -23.46 -12.74
N SER A 713 6.33 -23.52 -11.51
CA SER A 713 6.63 -22.51 -10.48
C SER A 713 8.07 -22.63 -9.99
N GLN A 714 8.83 -21.54 -10.02
CA GLN A 714 10.20 -21.50 -9.50
C GLN A 714 10.25 -21.33 -7.98
N GLN A 715 9.17 -20.86 -7.40
CA GLN A 715 8.99 -20.71 -5.95
C GLN A 715 7.83 -21.58 -5.48
N SER A 716 7.92 -22.04 -4.24
CA SER A 716 6.79 -22.57 -3.49
C SER A 716 6.35 -21.55 -2.45
N VAL A 717 5.07 -21.56 -2.08
CA VAL A 717 4.58 -20.83 -0.91
C VAL A 717 4.13 -21.83 0.14
N ILE A 718 4.75 -21.73 1.31
CA ILE A 718 4.46 -22.59 2.47
C ILE A 718 3.50 -21.85 3.39
N PHE A 719 2.39 -22.49 3.72
CA PHE A 719 1.51 -22.10 4.81
C PHE A 719 1.60 -23.16 5.91
N ALA A 720 1.67 -22.74 7.17
CA ALA A 720 1.59 -23.61 8.32
C ALA A 720 0.63 -22.96 9.33
N GLY A 721 -0.60 -23.47 9.41
CA GLY A 721 -1.71 -22.82 10.09
C GLY A 721 -2.21 -23.54 11.33
N VAL A 722 -2.58 -22.77 12.34
CA VAL A 722 -3.30 -23.17 13.55
C VAL A 722 -4.42 -22.15 13.86
N LEU A 723 -5.19 -22.38 14.92
CA LEU A 723 -6.19 -21.42 15.40
C LEU A 723 -5.72 -20.81 16.73
N ALA A 724 -5.81 -19.50 16.84
CA ALA A 724 -5.55 -18.72 18.05
C ALA A 724 -6.86 -18.22 18.69
N PRO A 725 -6.86 -17.83 19.97
CA PRO A 725 -8.02 -17.24 20.63
C PRO A 725 -8.53 -15.96 19.92
N PRO A 726 -9.80 -15.58 20.12
CA PRO A 726 -10.38 -14.35 19.60
C PRO A 726 -9.59 -13.08 19.97
N LYS A 727 -9.78 -11.99 19.20
CA LYS A 727 -9.07 -10.71 19.44
C LYS A 727 -9.30 -10.14 20.84
N ASN A 728 -10.50 -10.26 21.39
CA ASN A 728 -10.84 -9.76 22.71
C ASN A 728 -10.49 -10.73 23.86
N SER A 729 -9.66 -11.74 23.61
CA SER A 729 -9.23 -12.67 24.65
C SER A 729 -8.20 -12.03 25.60
N PRO A 730 -8.15 -12.43 26.88
CA PRO A 730 -7.15 -11.94 27.82
C PRO A 730 -5.70 -12.21 27.40
N GLU A 731 -5.48 -13.23 26.59
CA GLU A 731 -4.15 -13.65 26.11
C GLU A 731 -3.68 -12.84 24.89
N ASP A 732 -4.52 -11.98 24.31
CA ASP A 732 -4.23 -11.30 23.04
C ASP A 732 -2.90 -10.52 23.08
N THR A 733 -2.68 -9.71 24.11
CA THR A 733 -1.45 -8.92 24.22
C THR A 733 -0.20 -9.79 24.33
N ALA A 734 -0.29 -10.90 25.07
CA ALA A 734 0.80 -11.87 25.19
C ALA A 734 1.06 -12.60 23.86
N LEU A 735 0.01 -12.97 23.13
CA LEU A 735 0.11 -13.57 21.79
C LEU A 735 0.67 -12.60 20.75
N GLN A 736 0.35 -11.31 20.84
CA GLN A 736 0.96 -10.31 19.97
C GLN A 736 2.48 -10.21 20.21
N ALA A 737 2.92 -10.19 21.48
CA ALA A 737 4.34 -10.20 21.82
C ALA A 737 5.04 -11.51 21.38
N PHE A 738 4.39 -12.65 21.55
CA PHE A 738 4.89 -13.93 21.07
C PHE A 738 5.03 -13.95 19.54
N ASN A 739 3.99 -13.51 18.82
CA ASN A 739 4.03 -13.42 17.36
C ASN A 739 5.10 -12.44 16.86
N TYR A 740 5.33 -11.34 17.58
CA TYR A 740 6.37 -10.37 17.23
C TYR A 740 7.74 -11.06 17.11
N ALA A 741 8.09 -11.89 18.06
CA ALA A 741 9.35 -12.64 18.06
C ALA A 741 9.37 -13.80 17.04
N LEU A 742 8.25 -14.50 16.83
CA LEU A 742 8.21 -15.67 15.94
C LEU A 742 8.21 -15.32 14.45
N GLY A 743 7.34 -14.39 14.04
CA GLY A 743 7.15 -14.09 12.62
C GLY A 743 6.49 -12.75 12.32
N GLY A 744 6.31 -11.89 13.33
CA GLY A 744 5.58 -10.62 13.20
C GLY A 744 6.41 -9.44 12.71
N THR A 745 7.73 -9.55 12.65
CA THR A 745 8.65 -8.47 12.26
C THR A 745 9.72 -8.96 11.30
N PHE A 746 10.47 -8.03 10.75
CA PHE A 746 11.60 -8.34 9.90
C PHE A 746 12.64 -9.20 10.63
N THR A 747 12.96 -8.88 11.86
CA THR A 747 13.97 -9.56 12.70
C THR A 747 13.39 -10.71 13.52
N SER A 748 12.22 -11.23 13.17
CA SER A 748 11.61 -12.41 13.79
C SER A 748 12.29 -13.70 13.41
N ARG A 749 12.15 -14.75 14.23
CA ARG A 749 12.84 -16.04 14.05
C ARG A 749 12.63 -16.66 12.67
N LEU A 750 11.40 -16.70 12.18
CA LEU A 750 11.09 -17.27 10.87
C LEU A 750 11.78 -16.49 9.73
N ASN A 751 11.75 -15.17 9.81
CA ASN A 751 12.37 -14.34 8.77
C ASN A 751 13.90 -14.41 8.84
N MET A 752 14.48 -14.30 10.03
CA MET A 752 15.92 -14.42 10.22
C MET A 752 16.42 -15.79 9.76
N ASN A 753 15.67 -16.86 10.02
CA ASN A 753 16.04 -18.21 9.57
C ASN A 753 15.96 -18.33 8.04
N LEU A 754 14.77 -18.14 7.45
CA LEU A 754 14.53 -18.44 6.04
C LEU A 754 15.09 -17.40 5.08
N ARG A 755 15.15 -16.12 5.50
CA ARG A 755 15.67 -15.02 4.70
C ARG A 755 17.15 -14.80 4.97
N GLU A 756 17.52 -14.49 6.23
CA GLU A 756 18.86 -14.01 6.56
C GLU A 756 19.89 -15.15 6.67
N ASP A 757 19.55 -16.26 7.36
CA ASP A 757 20.48 -17.39 7.53
C ASP A 757 20.54 -18.31 6.32
N LYS A 758 19.40 -18.59 5.69
CA LYS A 758 19.27 -19.59 4.62
C LYS A 758 19.18 -18.98 3.23
N HIS A 759 18.79 -17.72 3.11
CA HIS A 759 18.62 -17.03 1.82
C HIS A 759 17.66 -17.74 0.85
N TRP A 760 16.67 -18.50 1.39
CA TRP A 760 15.69 -19.22 0.60
C TRP A 760 14.40 -18.47 0.35
N SER A 761 14.22 -17.33 1.02
CA SER A 761 13.00 -16.52 0.98
C SER A 761 13.35 -15.03 0.89
N TYR A 762 12.49 -14.23 0.26
CA TYR A 762 12.53 -12.76 0.40
C TYR A 762 11.89 -12.28 1.71
N GLY A 763 11.03 -13.12 2.31
CA GLY A 763 10.45 -12.84 3.62
C GLY A 763 9.50 -13.95 4.05
N ALA A 764 9.66 -14.37 5.29
CA ALA A 764 8.78 -15.32 5.95
C ALA A 764 8.13 -14.65 7.17
N ARG A 765 6.82 -14.79 7.30
CA ARG A 765 6.08 -14.15 8.38
C ARG A 765 5.06 -15.11 9.00
N MET A 766 4.75 -14.87 10.27
CA MET A 766 3.58 -15.46 10.91
C MET A 766 2.52 -14.38 11.13
N THR A 767 1.34 -14.61 10.60
CA THR A 767 0.24 -13.65 10.55
C THR A 767 -0.91 -14.15 11.39
N MET A 768 -1.51 -13.24 12.17
CA MET A 768 -2.67 -13.51 13.02
C MET A 768 -3.74 -12.44 12.76
N PRO A 769 -4.52 -12.55 11.66
CA PRO A 769 -5.61 -11.62 11.39
C PRO A 769 -6.62 -11.61 12.53
N ASP A 770 -7.03 -10.40 12.92
CA ASP A 770 -8.00 -10.24 14.00
C ASP A 770 -9.38 -10.76 13.59
N ALA A 771 -10.06 -11.44 14.51
CA ALA A 771 -11.41 -11.96 14.33
C ALA A 771 -12.17 -12.03 15.68
N ARG A 772 -13.50 -11.98 15.62
CA ARG A 772 -14.40 -12.14 16.78
C ARG A 772 -14.42 -13.56 17.32
N GLY A 773 -14.28 -14.54 16.44
CA GLY A 773 -14.14 -15.96 16.77
C GLY A 773 -12.67 -16.37 16.82
N PRO A 774 -12.40 -17.69 16.80
CA PRO A 774 -11.03 -18.20 16.72
C PRO A 774 -10.29 -17.57 15.53
N ARG A 775 -9.08 -17.00 15.79
CA ARG A 775 -8.29 -16.33 14.75
C ARG A 775 -7.47 -17.32 13.94
N PRO A 776 -7.38 -17.15 12.62
CA PRO A 776 -6.39 -17.88 11.85
C PRO A 776 -4.99 -17.38 12.22
N TYR A 777 -4.10 -18.29 12.55
CA TYR A 777 -2.72 -17.98 12.93
C TYR A 777 -1.79 -18.85 12.11
N PHE A 778 -1.09 -18.27 11.13
CA PHE A 778 -0.39 -19.05 10.12
C PHE A 778 0.91 -18.41 9.65
N VAL A 779 1.89 -19.26 9.39
CA VAL A 779 3.09 -18.90 8.63
C VAL A 779 2.73 -18.73 7.17
N MET A 780 3.32 -17.73 6.50
CA MET A 780 3.37 -17.60 5.05
C MET A 780 4.80 -17.35 4.64
N ALA A 781 5.39 -18.29 3.91
CA ALA A 781 6.78 -18.24 3.48
C ALA A 781 6.89 -18.59 1.98
N PRO A 782 7.04 -17.61 1.09
CA PRO A 782 7.48 -17.83 -0.28
C PRO A 782 8.96 -18.23 -0.27
N VAL A 783 9.31 -19.38 -0.86
CA VAL A 783 10.68 -19.91 -0.86
C VAL A 783 11.08 -20.40 -2.24
N GLN A 784 12.37 -20.52 -2.49
CA GLN A 784 12.89 -21.17 -3.71
C GLN A 784 12.33 -22.58 -3.85
N GLY A 785 11.90 -22.97 -5.07
CA GLY A 785 11.21 -24.24 -5.31
C GLY A 785 12.08 -25.47 -4.97
N ASP A 786 13.37 -25.43 -5.29
CA ASP A 786 14.36 -26.47 -4.97
C ASP A 786 14.74 -26.56 -3.48
N LYS A 787 14.28 -25.59 -2.66
CA LYS A 787 14.48 -25.55 -1.21
C LYS A 787 13.20 -25.80 -0.41
N THR A 788 12.12 -26.18 -1.06
CA THR A 788 10.82 -26.34 -0.42
C THR A 788 10.86 -27.34 0.75
N LYS A 789 11.48 -28.50 0.56
CA LYS A 789 11.60 -29.52 1.61
C LYS A 789 12.32 -28.98 2.84
N GLU A 790 13.50 -28.41 2.62
CA GLU A 790 14.34 -27.87 3.70
C GLU A 790 13.64 -26.70 4.40
N ALA A 791 12.96 -25.83 3.64
CA ALA A 791 12.23 -24.69 4.20
C ALA A 791 11.02 -25.12 5.04
N VAL A 792 10.27 -26.14 4.61
CA VAL A 792 9.20 -26.74 5.43
C VAL A 792 9.79 -27.32 6.72
N ALA A 793 10.92 -28.04 6.64
CA ALA A 793 11.61 -28.58 7.83
C ALA A 793 12.02 -27.46 8.80
N GLU A 794 12.51 -26.32 8.31
CA GLU A 794 12.86 -25.15 9.14
C GLU A 794 11.60 -24.53 9.78
N VAL A 795 10.50 -24.36 9.04
CA VAL A 795 9.23 -23.89 9.59
C VAL A 795 8.74 -24.82 10.72
N VAL A 796 8.77 -26.13 10.50
CA VAL A 796 8.43 -27.13 11.52
C VAL A 796 9.33 -26.99 12.75
N ARG A 797 10.62 -26.82 12.53
CA ARG A 797 11.61 -26.63 13.60
C ARG A 797 11.31 -25.38 14.42
N GLU A 798 11.14 -24.22 13.78
CA GLU A 798 10.85 -22.96 14.49
C GLU A 798 9.55 -23.05 15.29
N LEU A 799 8.48 -23.60 14.72
CA LEU A 799 7.21 -23.78 15.43
C LEU A 799 7.32 -24.76 16.60
N THR A 800 8.13 -25.81 16.47
CA THR A 800 8.32 -26.82 17.52
C THR A 800 9.23 -26.32 18.64
N GLU A 801 10.35 -25.70 18.26
CA GLU A 801 11.36 -25.26 19.24
C GLU A 801 10.86 -24.08 20.09
N ILE A 802 10.11 -23.13 19.52
CA ILE A 802 9.64 -21.95 20.26
C ILE A 802 8.64 -22.32 21.38
N VAL A 803 7.85 -23.38 21.20
CA VAL A 803 6.94 -23.89 22.24
C VAL A 803 7.56 -25.02 23.09
N GLY A 804 8.79 -25.42 22.78
CA GLY A 804 9.49 -26.57 23.38
C GLY A 804 10.89 -26.22 23.88
N ALA A 805 11.92 -26.61 23.11
CA ALA A 805 13.32 -26.57 23.54
C ALA A 805 13.95 -25.17 23.54
N ARG A 806 13.44 -24.23 22.72
CA ARG A 806 13.96 -22.86 22.57
C ARG A 806 12.81 -21.84 22.70
N PRO A 807 12.21 -21.72 23.91
CA PRO A 807 11.13 -20.76 24.11
C PRO A 807 11.64 -19.33 23.91
N LEU A 808 10.70 -18.37 23.78
CA LEU A 808 11.02 -16.95 23.69
C LEU A 808 11.84 -16.54 24.92
N ASP A 809 12.91 -15.80 24.69
CA ASP A 809 13.83 -15.36 25.75
C ASP A 809 13.58 -13.90 26.20
N ALA A 810 14.38 -13.41 27.15
CA ALA A 810 14.19 -12.10 27.74
C ALA A 810 14.54 -10.94 26.78
N GLU A 811 15.48 -11.14 25.88
CA GLU A 811 15.86 -10.16 24.87
C GLU A 811 14.76 -10.02 23.81
N GLU A 812 14.25 -11.15 23.32
CA GLU A 812 13.11 -11.18 22.38
C GLU A 812 11.84 -10.57 22.99
N LEU A 813 11.59 -10.82 24.29
CA LEU A 813 10.47 -10.18 24.98
C LEU A 813 10.65 -8.66 25.09
N THR A 814 11.86 -8.20 25.42
CA THR A 814 12.16 -6.77 25.50
C THR A 814 11.95 -6.11 24.13
N LYS A 815 12.50 -6.70 23.08
CA LYS A 815 12.33 -6.25 21.71
C LYS A 815 10.86 -6.23 21.27
N ALA A 816 10.08 -7.26 21.64
CA ALA A 816 8.65 -7.28 21.34
C ALA A 816 7.89 -6.17 22.08
N LYS A 817 8.20 -5.91 23.36
CA LYS A 817 7.61 -4.79 24.11
C LYS A 817 7.93 -3.44 23.46
N ASP A 818 9.19 -3.21 23.15
CA ASP A 818 9.65 -1.98 22.52
C ASP A 818 8.97 -1.78 21.15
N GLY A 819 9.00 -2.77 20.27
CA GLY A 819 8.38 -2.67 18.96
C GLY A 819 6.86 -2.49 18.98
N LEU A 820 6.17 -3.06 19.97
CA LEU A 820 4.72 -2.89 20.12
C LEU A 820 4.33 -1.55 20.73
N THR A 821 5.21 -0.90 21.51
CA THR A 821 4.89 0.34 22.24
C THR A 821 5.50 1.58 21.60
N LEU A 822 6.78 1.54 21.20
CA LEU A 822 7.50 2.71 20.67
C LEU A 822 6.97 3.17 19.30
N THR A 823 6.34 2.29 18.54
CA THR A 823 5.71 2.60 17.23
C THR A 823 4.36 3.32 17.37
N LEU A 824 3.71 3.29 18.54
CA LEU A 824 2.36 3.82 18.73
C LEU A 824 2.23 5.32 18.40
N PRO A 825 3.17 6.22 18.79
CA PRO A 825 3.07 7.63 18.43
C PRO A 825 2.97 7.88 16.92
N GLY A 826 3.76 7.17 16.12
CA GLY A 826 3.72 7.25 14.66
C GLY A 826 2.47 6.57 14.06
N ARG A 827 1.99 5.49 14.70
CA ARG A 827 0.80 4.77 14.21
C ARG A 827 -0.46 5.65 14.20
N TRP A 828 -0.60 6.63 15.12
CA TRP A 828 -1.76 7.51 15.20
C TRP A 828 -1.53 8.92 14.63
N GLU A 829 -0.64 9.03 13.66
CA GLU A 829 -0.32 10.30 13.00
C GLU A 829 -1.53 10.90 12.26
N THR A 830 -2.31 10.10 11.53
CA THR A 830 -3.39 10.57 10.66
C THR A 830 -4.80 10.29 11.21
N ASN A 831 -5.81 11.08 10.78
CA ASN A 831 -7.22 10.86 11.12
C ASN A 831 -7.68 9.47 10.68
N ARG A 832 -7.25 9.04 9.49
CA ARG A 832 -7.57 7.72 8.94
C ARG A 832 -7.01 6.58 9.81
N ALA A 833 -5.81 6.72 10.33
CA ALA A 833 -5.19 5.72 11.20
C ALA A 833 -5.92 5.60 12.55
N ILE A 834 -6.38 6.74 13.10
CA ILE A 834 -7.22 6.75 14.30
C ILE A 834 -8.59 6.15 14.02
N ALA A 835 -9.22 6.51 12.88
CA ALA A 835 -10.50 5.91 12.48
C ALA A 835 -10.39 4.39 12.33
N ALA A 836 -9.28 3.87 11.77
CA ALA A 836 -9.03 2.44 11.69
C ALA A 836 -8.84 1.80 13.07
N SER A 837 -8.16 2.47 14.01
CA SER A 837 -8.00 2.00 15.39
C SER A 837 -9.35 1.97 16.14
N LEU A 838 -10.19 2.99 15.98
CA LEU A 838 -11.54 3.01 16.54
C LEU A 838 -12.44 1.93 15.90
N ALA A 839 -12.30 1.72 14.59
CA ALA A 839 -13.01 0.65 13.87
C ALA A 839 -12.63 -0.73 14.43
N GLN A 840 -11.34 -0.96 14.73
CA GLN A 840 -10.87 -2.20 15.38
C GLN A 840 -11.50 -2.38 16.77
N MET A 841 -11.56 -1.29 17.59
CA MET A 841 -12.20 -1.37 18.90
C MET A 841 -13.68 -1.74 18.79
N VAL A 842 -14.40 -1.11 17.87
CA VAL A 842 -15.82 -1.41 17.60
C VAL A 842 -16.01 -2.83 17.08
N GLN A 843 -15.18 -3.24 16.12
CA GLN A 843 -15.30 -4.54 15.46
C GLN A 843 -15.09 -5.71 16.44
N PHE A 844 -14.19 -5.56 17.40
CA PHE A 844 -13.82 -6.65 18.32
C PHE A 844 -14.29 -6.42 19.76
N ASP A 845 -15.19 -5.48 19.98
CA ASP A 845 -15.76 -5.14 21.31
C ASP A 845 -14.65 -4.86 22.36
N LEU A 846 -13.61 -4.11 21.95
CA LEU A 846 -12.52 -3.70 22.84
C LEU A 846 -12.96 -2.49 23.69
N PRO A 847 -12.47 -2.35 24.94
CA PRO A 847 -12.85 -1.24 25.82
C PRO A 847 -12.33 0.11 25.30
N ASP A 848 -12.98 1.22 25.67
CA ASP A 848 -12.64 2.57 25.22
C ASP A 848 -11.22 3.00 25.58
N ASP A 849 -10.69 2.48 26.67
CA ASP A 849 -9.33 2.73 27.14
C ASP A 849 -8.28 1.75 26.59
N TYR A 850 -8.68 0.87 25.64
CA TYR A 850 -7.80 -0.17 25.10
C TYR A 850 -6.44 0.39 24.66
N PHE A 851 -6.43 1.42 23.81
CA PHE A 851 -5.18 1.98 23.29
C PHE A 851 -4.45 2.88 24.30
N THR A 852 -5.12 3.44 25.28
CA THR A 852 -4.49 4.20 26.37
C THR A 852 -3.86 3.30 27.42
N THR A 853 -4.40 2.11 27.65
CA THR A 853 -3.89 1.10 28.60
C THR A 853 -2.94 0.09 27.95
N TYR A 854 -3.00 -0.07 26.63
CA TYR A 854 -2.21 -1.04 25.88
C TYR A 854 -0.69 -0.96 26.13
N PRO A 855 -0.03 0.25 26.15
CA PRO A 855 1.40 0.33 26.44
C PRO A 855 1.77 -0.22 27.81
N ALA A 856 0.94 0.07 28.82
CA ALA A 856 1.15 -0.45 30.19
C ALA A 856 0.93 -1.97 30.24
N ALA A 857 -0.10 -2.48 29.55
CA ALA A 857 -0.37 -3.92 29.45
C ALA A 857 0.79 -4.68 28.79
N VAL A 858 1.32 -4.16 27.67
CA VAL A 858 2.49 -4.74 26.98
C VAL A 858 3.72 -4.69 27.89
N THR A 859 3.99 -3.57 28.54
CA THR A 859 5.14 -3.41 29.45
C THR A 859 5.07 -4.37 30.64
N ALA A 860 3.87 -4.65 31.15
CA ALA A 860 3.64 -5.56 32.27
C ALA A 860 3.78 -7.05 31.91
N LEU A 861 3.84 -7.43 30.62
CA LEU A 861 4.01 -8.83 30.22
C LEU A 861 5.26 -9.44 30.85
N ASP A 862 5.16 -10.65 31.35
CA ASP A 862 6.31 -11.45 31.77
C ASP A 862 6.59 -12.60 30.78
N LEU A 863 7.80 -13.10 30.83
CA LEU A 863 8.28 -14.13 29.93
C LEU A 863 7.47 -15.44 30.02
N ALA A 864 7.02 -15.77 31.23
CA ALA A 864 6.25 -17.00 31.44
C ALA A 864 4.85 -16.90 30.82
N ALA A 865 4.18 -15.77 30.98
CA ALA A 865 2.86 -15.52 30.41
C ALA A 865 2.91 -15.55 28.86
N VAL A 866 3.92 -14.91 28.25
CA VAL A 866 4.07 -14.87 26.78
C VAL A 866 4.36 -16.27 26.24
N ASN A 867 5.28 -17.00 26.83
CA ASN A 867 5.56 -18.38 26.41
C ASN A 867 4.38 -19.34 26.65
N ALA A 868 3.62 -19.15 27.73
CA ALA A 868 2.41 -19.95 27.99
C ALA A 868 1.32 -19.67 26.93
N ALA A 869 1.09 -18.39 26.56
CA ALA A 869 0.15 -18.01 25.51
C ALA A 869 0.55 -18.62 24.14
N GLY A 870 1.82 -18.53 23.77
CA GLY A 870 2.33 -19.14 22.54
C GLY A 870 2.16 -20.66 22.52
N LYS A 871 2.49 -21.33 23.62
CA LYS A 871 2.35 -22.79 23.77
C LYS A 871 0.89 -23.25 23.74
N ALA A 872 -0.04 -22.41 24.22
CA ALA A 872 -1.47 -22.69 24.13
C ALA A 872 -2.02 -22.53 22.71
N ALA A 873 -1.47 -21.59 21.95
CA ALA A 873 -1.91 -21.27 20.59
C ALA A 873 -1.29 -22.20 19.53
N ILE A 874 -0.04 -22.67 19.71
CA ILE A 874 0.67 -23.51 18.75
C ILE A 874 0.85 -24.91 19.33
N ASP A 875 0.13 -25.88 18.74
CA ASP A 875 0.39 -27.31 18.92
C ASP A 875 1.05 -27.85 17.64
N PRO A 876 2.36 -28.12 17.63
CA PRO A 876 3.05 -28.59 16.42
C PRO A 876 2.50 -29.92 15.86
N ALA A 877 1.84 -30.72 16.70
CA ALA A 877 1.24 -31.99 16.27
C ALA A 877 -0.07 -31.78 15.49
N ARG A 878 -0.61 -30.56 15.42
CA ARG A 878 -1.91 -30.24 14.81
C ARG A 878 -1.83 -29.16 13.72
N VAL A 879 -0.65 -28.80 13.30
CA VAL A 879 -0.45 -27.78 12.26
C VAL A 879 -0.98 -28.28 10.92
N VAL A 880 -1.74 -27.45 10.24
CA VAL A 880 -2.19 -27.68 8.86
C VAL A 880 -1.18 -27.03 7.93
N TYR A 881 -0.48 -27.87 7.15
CA TYR A 881 0.47 -27.39 6.14
C TYR A 881 -0.20 -27.33 4.78
N VAL A 882 -0.13 -26.20 4.10
CA VAL A 882 -0.54 -26.05 2.69
C VAL A 882 0.68 -25.55 1.91
N VAL A 883 1.12 -26.33 0.94
CA VAL A 883 2.26 -25.99 0.09
C VAL A 883 1.77 -25.81 -1.34
N VAL A 884 2.04 -24.66 -1.93
CA VAL A 884 1.71 -24.34 -3.32
C VAL A 884 2.99 -24.27 -4.13
N GLY A 885 3.15 -25.11 -5.14
CA GLY A 885 4.38 -25.13 -5.96
C GLY A 885 4.33 -26.16 -7.06
N ASP A 886 5.44 -26.33 -7.79
CA ASP A 886 5.55 -27.33 -8.85
C ASP A 886 5.63 -28.75 -8.24
N ARG A 887 4.51 -29.45 -8.34
CA ARG A 887 4.36 -30.81 -7.79
C ARG A 887 5.50 -31.75 -8.19
N THR A 888 5.93 -31.66 -9.46
CA THR A 888 6.96 -32.57 -9.98
C THR A 888 8.32 -32.40 -9.31
N GLN A 889 8.56 -31.22 -8.76
CA GLN A 889 9.81 -30.88 -8.06
C GLN A 889 9.72 -31.14 -6.55
N ILE A 890 8.54 -30.88 -5.93
CA ILE A 890 8.46 -30.78 -4.47
C ILE A 890 7.74 -31.94 -3.78
N GLU A 891 6.87 -32.72 -4.47
CA GLU A 891 6.06 -33.78 -3.83
C GLU A 891 6.90 -34.84 -3.14
N ALA A 892 7.96 -35.32 -3.79
CA ALA A 892 8.84 -36.34 -3.21
C ALA A 892 9.50 -35.87 -1.90
N GLY A 893 10.03 -34.62 -1.92
CA GLY A 893 10.65 -34.02 -0.74
C GLY A 893 9.67 -33.80 0.42
N LEU A 894 8.43 -33.39 0.12
CA LEU A 894 7.39 -33.20 1.13
C LEU A 894 7.00 -34.54 1.78
N ARG A 895 6.90 -35.62 1.01
CA ARG A 895 6.62 -36.98 1.54
C ARG A 895 7.74 -37.50 2.45
N GLU A 896 8.99 -37.18 2.17
CA GLU A 896 10.14 -37.56 2.99
C GLU A 896 10.17 -36.88 4.37
N LEU A 897 9.43 -35.78 4.56
CA LEU A 897 9.37 -35.09 5.86
C LEU A 897 8.49 -35.83 6.90
N ASP A 898 7.66 -36.76 6.48
CA ASP A 898 6.77 -37.58 7.33
C ASP A 898 5.93 -36.77 8.34
N LEU A 899 5.44 -35.60 7.90
CA LEU A 899 4.65 -34.66 8.72
C LEU A 899 3.18 -35.08 8.83
N GLY A 900 2.75 -36.13 8.11
CA GLY A 900 1.37 -36.59 8.03
C GLY A 900 0.99 -37.05 6.63
N GLU A 901 -0.29 -37.34 6.42
CA GLU A 901 -0.79 -37.72 5.11
C GLU A 901 -0.72 -36.54 4.15
N LEU A 902 -0.16 -36.76 2.93
CA LEU A 902 -0.10 -35.72 1.90
C LEU A 902 -1.29 -35.83 0.95
N HIS A 903 -2.12 -34.82 0.95
CA HIS A 903 -3.31 -34.67 0.12
C HIS A 903 -3.06 -33.72 -1.05
N LEU A 904 -3.55 -34.08 -2.23
CA LEU A 904 -3.49 -33.22 -3.41
C LEU A 904 -4.80 -32.44 -3.56
N LEU A 905 -4.70 -31.13 -3.69
CA LEU A 905 -5.85 -30.25 -3.85
C LEU A 905 -5.72 -29.39 -5.11
N ASP A 906 -6.85 -28.99 -5.67
CA ASP A 906 -6.90 -27.90 -6.65
C ASP A 906 -6.90 -26.50 -5.95
N ALA A 907 -6.91 -25.43 -6.73
CA ALA A 907 -6.90 -24.06 -6.21
C ALA A 907 -8.21 -23.62 -5.52
N ASP A 908 -9.23 -24.44 -5.53
CA ASP A 908 -10.49 -24.27 -4.79
C ASP A 908 -10.60 -25.20 -3.57
N GLY A 909 -9.56 -26.02 -3.31
CA GLY A 909 -9.50 -26.93 -2.17
C GLY A 909 -10.18 -28.28 -2.41
N ASN A 910 -10.56 -28.61 -3.65
CA ASN A 910 -11.14 -29.92 -3.95
C ASN A 910 -10.04 -30.97 -4.09
N PRO A 911 -10.26 -32.21 -3.58
CA PRO A 911 -9.32 -33.31 -3.75
C PRO A 911 -9.08 -33.62 -5.24
N VAL A 912 -7.80 -33.74 -5.60
CA VAL A 912 -7.38 -34.19 -6.94
C VAL A 912 -6.90 -35.61 -6.84
N THR A 913 -7.50 -36.51 -7.63
CA THR A 913 -6.97 -37.88 -7.73
C THR A 913 -5.63 -37.82 -8.46
N ALA A 914 -4.63 -38.55 -7.91
CA ALA A 914 -3.36 -38.74 -8.63
C ALA A 914 -3.65 -39.43 -9.97
N PRO A 915 -3.07 -38.95 -11.10
CA PRO A 915 -3.24 -39.58 -12.39
C PRO A 915 -2.62 -40.99 -12.43
#